data_16ffe6168a9501504f571772deaf3133
#
_entry.id   16ffe6168a9501504f571772deaf3133
#
_cell.length_a   1.000
_cell.length_b   1.000
_cell.length_c   1.000
_cell.angle_alpha   90.00
_cell.angle_beta   90.00
_cell.angle_gamma   90.00
#
_symmetry.space_group_name_H-M   'P 1'
#
loop_
_entity.id
_entity.type
_entity.pdbx_description
1 polymer ?
#
loop_
_entity_poly.entity_id
_entity_poly.type
_entity_poly.pdbx_seq_one_letter_code
_entity_poly.pdbx_strand_id
1 'polypeptide(L)'
;MMHLQRNLRKRRVLATAIFVVLGVAATRTCGAQTQKPASSFGPSNPFYAPSTRPFQAPAFDKIKDSDYEPAIDAGMAQQLIEVEAIANNPAPPTFENTFVALERSGQLYDRAWNAFNCVTQANTDPELEKVQDYEAPRTAAHQDAIDLNTKLFARIKTIYDERASLSLDAESLRLVEYQYQQFVKAGANLSDSDKEKLKKLDEEESTLENTFMTKLLDATTAGAYSTTDPSTLAGLSAGQKAAAAEEANAHKQQGWLLPLQNTTQQPDLAFLSDRAARHEIFEHSWNRAERGDANDTRTTLARLAQLRAEKAALLGYPNYAAWNLTDQMAKTPEAAIRFLDALVPAATAKAASEAKEIQALGDYPNGGAAPDPADWEFYAEQVRKAKFDYDQAQVKPYFELNNVLEKGVFYAANELYGLTFKERKDLPVWQPDVRVFEVFEADGTPLALWYCDYFKRDNKNGGAWEDSLVGQSKLLGTLPVVYNVANFEKPAPGEPALLSFDDVTTMFHEFGHALHAMFANTVYPSLSGTAVPRDFVEFPSQFNEHWASYPAVFAHFARHYKTGESMPAELAAKIVKAKTFNQGYDFTEILAASELDMQWHTLPASAPLQDPYTFEQEALKRTHLSVSYVPPRYRSSYFLHIWQEGYQAGYYAYTWSEMLDDDAFQWFEDHGGMTRANGDRFRRMVLSRGNTEDLEKMYDAWLGGEPSIEPLLKNRGLTEAEWGK
;
A
#
# COMPACT_ATOMS: atom_id res chain seq x y z
N MET A 1 -4.99 1.91 -10.75
CA MET A 1 -5.31 0.61 -11.36
C MET A 1 -6.03 0.66 -12.72
N MET A 2 -6.96 1.57 -12.99
CA MET A 2 -7.69 1.62 -14.29
C MET A 2 -6.84 1.98 -15.52
N HIS A 3 -5.69 2.62 -15.40
CA HIS A 3 -4.90 3.11 -16.54
C HIS A 3 -3.82 2.15 -17.07
N LEU A 4 -3.31 1.23 -16.25
CA LEU A 4 -2.46 0.12 -16.76
C LEU A 4 -3.21 -0.75 -17.79
N GLN A 5 -4.53 -0.79 -17.75
CA GLN A 5 -5.39 -1.59 -18.60
C GLN A 5 -5.51 -1.07 -20.04
N ARG A 6 -5.39 0.23 -20.28
CA ARG A 6 -5.53 0.81 -21.64
C ARG A 6 -4.35 0.51 -22.58
N ASN A 7 -3.15 0.39 -22.05
CA ASN A 7 -1.96 0.21 -22.89
C ASN A 7 -1.67 -1.25 -23.28
N LEU A 8 -2.07 -2.22 -22.48
CA LEU A 8 -1.93 -3.65 -22.81
C LEU A 8 -2.86 -4.11 -23.97
N ARG A 9 -4.00 -3.46 -24.19
CA ARG A 9 -4.96 -3.84 -25.22
C ARG A 9 -4.54 -3.52 -26.67
N LYS A 10 -3.70 -2.53 -26.91
CA LYS A 10 -3.26 -2.17 -28.27
C LYS A 10 -2.31 -3.18 -28.92
N ARG A 11 -1.73 -4.12 -28.17
CA ARG A 11 -0.74 -5.09 -28.66
C ARG A 11 -1.26 -6.49 -28.99
N ARG A 12 -2.51 -6.86 -28.65
CA ARG A 12 -3.03 -8.23 -28.84
C ARG A 12 -3.87 -8.48 -30.12
N VAL A 13 -4.03 -7.53 -31.02
CA VAL A 13 -4.87 -7.68 -32.23
C VAL A 13 -4.12 -8.25 -33.43
N LEU A 14 -2.83 -8.60 -33.37
CA LEU A 14 -2.05 -9.06 -34.53
C LEU A 14 -1.42 -10.45 -34.44
N ALA A 15 -1.99 -11.39 -33.71
CA ALA A 15 -1.47 -12.76 -33.72
C ALA A 15 -2.57 -13.81 -33.61
N THR A 16 -3.44 -13.91 -34.62
CA THR A 16 -4.22 -15.15 -34.82
C THR A 16 -4.55 -15.31 -36.29
N ALA A 17 -3.72 -15.96 -37.06
CA ALA A 17 -4.11 -16.71 -38.25
C ALA A 17 -2.98 -17.65 -38.71
N ILE A 18 -3.33 -18.92 -38.88
CA ILE A 18 -2.78 -19.93 -39.77
C ILE A 18 -1.61 -20.78 -39.25
N PHE A 19 -1.92 -21.95 -38.73
CA PHE A 19 -1.08 -23.15 -38.87
C PHE A 19 -1.60 -24.00 -40.05
N VAL A 20 -0.80 -24.12 -41.07
CA VAL A 20 -0.86 -25.21 -42.07
C VAL A 20 0.49 -25.89 -42.06
N VAL A 21 0.48 -27.21 -41.82
CA VAL A 21 1.63 -28.11 -41.82
C VAL A 21 2.12 -28.33 -43.25
N LEU A 22 3.41 -28.09 -43.53
CA LEU A 22 4.17 -28.77 -44.56
C LEU A 22 5.62 -28.84 -44.14
N GLY A 23 6.09 -30.05 -43.88
CA GLY A 23 7.48 -30.34 -43.55
C GLY A 23 8.39 -30.22 -44.78
N VAL A 24 9.45 -29.45 -44.66
CA VAL A 24 10.65 -29.58 -45.47
C VAL A 24 11.87 -29.24 -44.59
N ALA A 25 12.86 -30.13 -44.59
CA ALA A 25 14.11 -29.93 -43.92
C ALA A 25 14.84 -28.72 -44.53
N ALA A 26 15.25 -27.78 -43.69
CA ALA A 26 16.17 -26.73 -44.04
C ALA A 26 17.10 -26.39 -42.84
N THR A 27 18.34 -26.39 -43.18
CA THR A 27 19.53 -26.05 -42.46
C THR A 27 19.40 -24.85 -41.53
N ARG A 28 19.85 -25.01 -40.31
CA ARG A 28 20.01 -23.94 -39.30
C ARG A 28 20.89 -22.81 -39.85
N THR A 29 20.30 -21.69 -40.21
CA THR A 29 20.97 -20.41 -40.15
C THR A 29 20.51 -19.70 -38.87
N CYS A 30 21.44 -19.53 -37.93
CA CYS A 30 21.28 -18.72 -36.75
C CYS A 30 20.97 -17.30 -37.18
N GLY A 31 19.73 -16.89 -37.10
CA GLY A 31 19.34 -15.50 -37.30
C GLY A 31 19.90 -14.68 -36.13
N ALA A 32 20.90 -13.86 -36.42
CA ALA A 32 21.38 -12.86 -35.49
C ALA A 32 20.18 -11.92 -35.18
N GLN A 33 19.64 -12.01 -33.97
CA GLN A 33 18.90 -10.88 -33.41
C GLN A 33 19.88 -9.70 -33.42
N THR A 34 19.51 -8.64 -34.12
CA THR A 34 20.21 -7.37 -34.06
C THR A 34 20.09 -6.87 -32.62
N GLN A 35 21.07 -7.20 -31.79
CA GLN A 35 21.28 -6.53 -30.51
C GLN A 35 21.44 -5.03 -30.83
N LYS A 36 20.48 -4.22 -30.35
CA LYS A 36 20.69 -2.78 -30.19
C LYS A 36 22.02 -2.64 -29.45
N PRO A 37 22.97 -1.80 -29.88
CA PRO A 37 24.21 -1.63 -29.13
C PRO A 37 23.78 -1.21 -27.71
N ALA A 38 24.12 -2.02 -26.71
CA ALA A 38 23.93 -1.65 -25.31
C ALA A 38 24.59 -0.30 -25.12
N SER A 39 23.83 0.71 -24.68
CA SER A 39 24.42 1.99 -24.28
C SER A 39 25.39 1.67 -23.17
N SER A 40 26.68 1.84 -23.40
CA SER A 40 27.71 1.46 -22.41
C SER A 40 27.58 2.38 -21.20
N PHE A 41 27.35 1.83 -20.02
CA PHE A 41 27.42 2.57 -18.76
C PHE A 41 28.79 3.22 -18.61
N GLY A 42 28.85 4.52 -18.32
CA GLY A 42 30.11 5.25 -18.22
C GLY A 42 29.90 6.69 -17.72
N PRO A 43 30.98 7.51 -17.69
CA PRO A 43 30.97 8.87 -17.10
C PRO A 43 29.91 9.84 -17.65
N SER A 44 29.33 9.56 -18.82
CA SER A 44 28.25 10.36 -19.41
C SER A 44 26.86 10.01 -18.83
N ASN A 45 26.70 8.84 -18.18
CA ASN A 45 25.46 8.47 -17.53
C ASN A 45 25.31 9.22 -16.20
N PRO A 46 24.17 9.89 -15.94
CA PRO A 46 23.96 10.66 -14.71
C PRO A 46 24.13 9.87 -13.41
N PHE A 47 23.95 8.55 -13.44
CA PHE A 47 24.09 7.65 -12.29
C PHE A 47 25.53 7.16 -12.04
N TYR A 48 26.48 7.47 -12.94
CA TYR A 48 27.87 6.99 -12.83
C TYR A 48 28.57 7.40 -11.52
N ALA A 49 28.26 8.58 -11.03
CA ALA A 49 28.73 9.08 -9.74
C ALA A 49 27.56 9.59 -8.89
N PRO A 50 27.70 9.64 -7.55
CA PRO A 50 26.70 10.27 -6.69
C PRO A 50 26.35 11.68 -7.19
N SER A 51 25.07 12.05 -7.08
CA SER A 51 24.60 13.37 -7.49
C SER A 51 25.30 14.48 -6.69
N THR A 52 25.64 15.56 -7.35
CA THR A 52 26.19 16.79 -6.72
C THR A 52 25.11 17.78 -6.28
N ARG A 53 23.84 17.43 -6.47
CA ARG A 53 22.70 18.23 -5.99
C ARG A 53 22.64 18.15 -4.46
N PRO A 54 21.99 19.13 -3.80
CA PRO A 54 21.74 19.04 -2.37
C PRO A 54 21.14 17.70 -1.97
N PHE A 55 21.60 17.14 -0.86
CA PHE A 55 21.17 15.83 -0.33
C PHE A 55 21.39 14.64 -1.29
N GLN A 56 22.22 14.82 -2.32
CA GLN A 56 22.42 13.85 -3.40
C GLN A 56 21.13 13.55 -4.23
N ALA A 57 20.15 14.47 -4.20
CA ALA A 57 18.88 14.32 -4.95
C ALA A 57 19.16 14.03 -6.44
N PRO A 58 18.37 13.17 -7.11
CA PRO A 58 18.56 12.83 -8.50
C PRO A 58 18.49 14.06 -9.41
N ALA A 59 19.34 14.09 -10.43
CA ALA A 59 19.40 15.19 -11.40
C ALA A 59 18.39 14.95 -12.54
N PHE A 60 17.07 14.95 -12.23
CA PHE A 60 16.00 14.65 -13.19
C PHE A 60 16.06 15.49 -14.47
N ASP A 61 16.66 16.69 -14.42
CA ASP A 61 16.91 17.54 -15.59
C ASP A 61 17.96 16.98 -16.58
N LYS A 62 18.72 15.96 -16.16
CA LYS A 62 19.79 15.34 -16.95
C LYS A 62 19.54 13.87 -17.26
N ILE A 63 18.68 13.22 -16.50
CA ILE A 63 18.36 11.81 -16.66
C ILE A 63 17.40 11.64 -17.84
N LYS A 64 17.68 10.66 -18.70
CA LYS A 64 16.82 10.21 -19.81
C LYS A 64 16.39 8.79 -19.53
N ASP A 65 15.27 8.37 -20.13
CA ASP A 65 14.75 7.01 -19.97
C ASP A 65 15.78 5.95 -20.37
N SER A 66 16.57 6.23 -21.41
CA SER A 66 17.67 5.37 -21.86
C SER A 66 18.87 5.26 -20.91
N ASP A 67 18.92 6.06 -19.85
CA ASP A 67 20.01 6.03 -18.87
C ASP A 67 19.77 5.02 -17.75
N TYR A 68 18.51 4.61 -17.52
CA TYR A 68 18.13 3.72 -16.41
C TYR A 68 18.62 2.28 -16.61
N GLU A 69 18.26 1.61 -17.72
CA GLU A 69 18.63 0.20 -17.98
C GLU A 69 20.14 -0.04 -17.81
N PRO A 70 21.05 0.73 -18.47
CA PRO A 70 22.48 0.48 -18.30
C PRO A 70 23.00 0.81 -16.90
N ALA A 71 22.36 1.70 -16.15
CA ALA A 71 22.76 2.05 -14.78
C ALA A 71 22.31 0.95 -13.79
N ILE A 72 21.11 0.42 -13.94
CA ILE A 72 20.58 -0.69 -13.14
C ILE A 72 21.42 -1.95 -13.38
N ASP A 73 21.68 -2.31 -14.64
CA ASP A 73 22.53 -3.45 -15.01
C ASP A 73 23.94 -3.34 -14.41
N ALA A 74 24.57 -2.16 -14.53
CA ALA A 74 25.88 -1.92 -13.95
C ALA A 74 25.85 -1.95 -12.42
N GLY A 75 24.78 -1.43 -11.81
CA GLY A 75 24.57 -1.45 -10.37
C GLY A 75 24.46 -2.85 -9.82
N MET A 76 23.62 -3.70 -10.42
CA MET A 76 23.48 -5.10 -10.06
C MET A 76 24.82 -5.87 -10.21
N ALA A 77 25.50 -5.68 -11.35
CA ALA A 77 26.79 -6.34 -11.58
C ALA A 77 27.85 -5.91 -10.56
N GLN A 78 27.93 -4.61 -10.22
CA GLN A 78 28.84 -4.10 -9.20
C GLN A 78 28.51 -4.66 -7.81
N GLN A 79 27.25 -4.66 -7.41
CA GLN A 79 26.83 -5.18 -6.11
C GLN A 79 27.17 -6.68 -5.97
N LEU A 80 26.97 -7.49 -7.01
CA LEU A 80 27.39 -8.91 -6.96
C LEU A 80 28.91 -9.07 -6.79
N ILE A 81 29.73 -8.21 -7.40
CA ILE A 81 31.19 -8.21 -7.19
C ILE A 81 31.51 -7.84 -5.73
N GLU A 82 30.85 -6.86 -5.16
CA GLU A 82 31.02 -6.43 -3.77
C GLU A 82 30.60 -7.56 -2.80
N VAL A 83 29.46 -8.20 -3.03
CA VAL A 83 28.96 -9.34 -2.24
C VAL A 83 29.90 -10.55 -2.34
N GLU A 84 30.40 -10.87 -3.54
CA GLU A 84 31.37 -11.95 -3.73
C GLU A 84 32.70 -11.66 -3.01
N ALA A 85 33.13 -10.41 -2.97
CA ALA A 85 34.32 -10.01 -2.21
C ALA A 85 34.14 -10.20 -0.70
N ILE A 86 32.92 -9.94 -0.18
CA ILE A 86 32.55 -10.22 1.22
C ILE A 86 32.53 -11.73 1.44
N ALA A 87 31.83 -12.48 0.61
CA ALA A 87 31.61 -13.91 0.73
C ALA A 87 32.94 -14.71 0.69
N ASN A 88 33.87 -14.29 -0.17
CA ASN A 88 35.18 -14.95 -0.35
C ASN A 88 36.33 -14.29 0.46
N ASN A 89 36.03 -13.39 1.38
CA ASN A 89 37.05 -12.75 2.21
C ASN A 89 37.79 -13.81 3.04
N PRO A 90 39.14 -13.96 2.89
CA PRO A 90 39.91 -14.97 3.59
C PRO A 90 40.08 -14.71 5.11
N ALA A 91 39.80 -13.47 5.57
CA ALA A 91 39.83 -13.16 6.98
C ALA A 91 38.62 -13.76 7.72
N PRO A 92 38.76 -14.11 9.01
CA PRO A 92 37.65 -14.56 9.82
C PRO A 92 36.47 -13.54 9.74
N PRO A 93 35.22 -14.04 9.75
CA PRO A 93 34.05 -13.17 9.76
C PRO A 93 34.08 -12.23 10.96
N THR A 94 33.87 -10.94 10.72
CA THR A 94 33.64 -9.92 11.75
C THR A 94 32.43 -9.08 11.37
N PHE A 95 31.84 -8.39 12.34
CA PHE A 95 30.75 -7.48 12.09
C PHE A 95 31.10 -6.48 10.99
N GLU A 96 32.28 -5.86 11.06
CA GLU A 96 32.74 -4.86 10.11
C GLU A 96 32.96 -5.42 8.69
N ASN A 97 33.63 -6.59 8.54
CA ASN A 97 33.95 -7.16 7.22
C ASN A 97 32.83 -8.01 6.63
N THR A 98 31.65 -8.04 7.26
CA THR A 98 30.47 -8.78 6.78
C THR A 98 29.24 -7.88 6.77
N PHE A 99 28.69 -7.49 7.92
CA PHE A 99 27.48 -6.69 7.99
C PHE A 99 27.69 -5.25 7.51
N VAL A 100 28.67 -4.54 8.05
CA VAL A 100 28.96 -3.17 7.61
C VAL A 100 29.38 -3.12 6.14
N ALA A 101 30.13 -4.13 5.68
CA ALA A 101 30.49 -4.24 4.27
C ALA A 101 29.26 -4.49 3.38
N LEU A 102 28.27 -5.28 3.84
CA LEU A 102 27.03 -5.53 3.12
C LEU A 102 26.15 -4.26 3.07
N GLU A 103 26.01 -3.51 4.18
CA GLU A 103 25.30 -2.24 4.24
C GLU A 103 25.93 -1.14 3.33
N ARG A 104 27.22 -1.26 3.00
CA ARG A 104 27.91 -0.36 2.06
C ARG A 104 27.79 -0.80 0.61
N SER A 105 27.35 -2.02 0.32
CA SER A 105 27.24 -2.55 -1.03
C SER A 105 26.02 -1.99 -1.76
N GLY A 106 26.03 -2.04 -3.09
CA GLY A 106 24.85 -1.74 -3.90
C GLY A 106 24.53 -0.25 -4.13
N GLN A 107 25.33 0.70 -3.65
CA GLN A 107 24.99 2.14 -3.73
C GLN A 107 24.73 2.66 -5.16
N LEU A 108 25.32 2.05 -6.20
CA LEU A 108 25.01 2.39 -7.59
C LEU A 108 23.64 1.89 -7.98
N TYR A 109 23.33 0.66 -7.60
CA TYR A 109 22.03 0.05 -7.84
C TYR A 109 20.92 0.87 -7.17
N ASP A 110 21.04 1.17 -5.88
CA ASP A 110 20.03 1.89 -5.10
C ASP A 110 19.71 3.26 -5.72
N ARG A 111 20.73 4.07 -6.06
CA ARG A 111 20.45 5.39 -6.62
C ARG A 111 19.84 5.36 -8.02
N ALA A 112 20.13 4.33 -8.82
CA ALA A 112 19.51 4.17 -10.14
C ALA A 112 18.08 3.62 -9.98
N TRP A 113 17.91 2.59 -9.14
CA TRP A 113 16.65 1.92 -8.90
C TRP A 113 15.61 2.84 -8.24
N ASN A 114 15.96 3.57 -7.18
CA ASN A 114 15.02 4.46 -6.49
C ASN A 114 14.51 5.56 -7.42
N ALA A 115 15.39 6.16 -8.24
CA ALA A 115 14.96 7.15 -9.23
C ALA A 115 14.09 6.54 -10.33
N PHE A 116 14.41 5.31 -10.78
CA PHE A 116 13.63 4.56 -11.77
C PHE A 116 12.25 4.20 -11.22
N ASN A 117 12.20 3.64 -10.01
CA ASN A 117 10.96 3.28 -9.33
C ASN A 117 10.02 4.49 -9.16
N CYS A 118 10.57 5.64 -8.78
CA CYS A 118 9.80 6.88 -8.69
C CYS A 118 9.15 7.25 -10.03
N VAL A 119 9.90 7.30 -11.13
CA VAL A 119 9.35 7.75 -12.41
C VAL A 119 8.44 6.72 -13.06
N THR A 120 8.69 5.42 -12.91
CA THR A 120 7.82 4.37 -13.46
C THR A 120 6.46 4.34 -12.79
N GLN A 121 6.38 4.72 -11.53
CA GLN A 121 5.10 4.79 -10.81
C GLN A 121 4.41 6.16 -10.97
N ALA A 122 5.17 7.26 -10.92
CA ALA A 122 4.59 8.59 -10.88
C ALA A 122 4.51 9.30 -12.23
N ASN A 123 5.30 8.92 -13.22
CA ASN A 123 5.35 9.59 -14.54
C ASN A 123 5.87 8.65 -15.64
N THR A 124 5.25 7.47 -15.78
CA THR A 124 5.69 6.45 -16.74
C THR A 124 5.44 6.82 -18.18
N ASP A 125 6.16 6.15 -19.09
CA ASP A 125 5.94 6.17 -20.51
C ASP A 125 6.26 4.80 -21.15
N PRO A 126 5.99 4.59 -22.46
CA PRO A 126 6.22 3.29 -23.09
C PRO A 126 7.69 2.84 -23.16
N GLU A 127 8.67 3.73 -22.99
CA GLU A 127 10.10 3.36 -22.93
C GLU A 127 10.47 2.88 -21.52
N LEU A 128 10.03 3.58 -20.49
CA LEU A 128 10.18 3.18 -19.09
C LEU A 128 9.46 1.86 -18.80
N GLU A 129 8.26 1.64 -19.34
CA GLU A 129 7.53 0.36 -19.22
C GLU A 129 8.34 -0.82 -19.79
N LYS A 130 9.01 -0.64 -20.93
CA LYS A 130 9.86 -1.68 -21.51
C LYS A 130 11.08 -1.98 -20.65
N VAL A 131 11.69 -0.96 -20.06
CA VAL A 131 12.79 -1.15 -19.11
C VAL A 131 12.29 -1.87 -17.88
N GLN A 132 11.12 -1.51 -17.35
CA GLN A 132 10.50 -2.18 -16.20
C GLN A 132 10.22 -3.66 -16.49
N ASP A 133 9.62 -3.99 -17.64
CA ASP A 133 9.38 -5.37 -18.08
C ASP A 133 10.69 -6.19 -18.22
N TYR A 134 11.76 -5.53 -18.67
CA TYR A 134 13.08 -6.16 -18.84
C TYR A 134 13.78 -6.38 -17.50
N GLU A 135 13.74 -5.43 -16.59
CA GLU A 135 14.47 -5.48 -15.33
C GLU A 135 13.76 -6.29 -14.25
N ALA A 136 12.44 -6.40 -14.24
CA ALA A 136 11.69 -7.08 -13.18
C ALA A 136 12.18 -8.53 -12.89
N PRO A 137 12.35 -9.45 -13.89
CA PRO A 137 12.89 -10.78 -13.61
C PRO A 137 14.39 -10.77 -13.24
N ARG A 138 15.13 -9.76 -13.66
CA ARG A 138 16.58 -9.64 -13.45
C ARG A 138 16.91 -9.14 -12.05
N THR A 139 16.12 -8.20 -11.53
CA THR A 139 16.23 -7.71 -10.15
C THR A 139 15.85 -8.81 -9.16
N ALA A 140 14.83 -9.61 -9.45
CA ALA A 140 14.48 -10.78 -8.65
C ALA A 140 15.64 -11.80 -8.62
N ALA A 141 16.19 -12.16 -9.78
CA ALA A 141 17.34 -13.08 -9.86
C ALA A 141 18.61 -12.52 -9.19
N HIS A 142 18.80 -11.20 -9.23
CA HIS A 142 19.87 -10.49 -8.54
C HIS A 142 19.75 -10.63 -7.02
N GLN A 143 18.54 -10.39 -6.47
CA GLN A 143 18.28 -10.55 -5.04
C GLN A 143 18.50 -12.01 -4.59
N ASP A 144 17.99 -12.97 -5.35
CA ASP A 144 18.21 -14.40 -5.09
C ASP A 144 19.71 -14.78 -5.06
N ALA A 145 20.52 -14.18 -5.94
CA ALA A 145 21.96 -14.44 -5.98
C ALA A 145 22.68 -13.95 -4.71
N ILE A 146 22.13 -12.94 -4.03
CA ILE A 146 22.63 -12.44 -2.75
C ILE A 146 22.10 -13.31 -1.61
N ASP A 147 20.78 -13.47 -1.51
CA ASP A 147 20.11 -14.10 -0.36
C ASP A 147 20.44 -15.61 -0.25
N LEU A 148 20.60 -16.30 -1.38
CA LEU A 148 20.91 -17.73 -1.42
C LEU A 148 22.42 -18.01 -1.48
N ASN A 149 23.29 -16.99 -1.37
CA ASN A 149 24.74 -17.16 -1.39
C ASN A 149 25.24 -17.90 -0.14
N THR A 150 25.56 -19.15 -0.30
CA THR A 150 25.95 -20.04 0.80
C THR A 150 27.21 -19.58 1.57
N LYS A 151 28.18 -18.96 0.88
CA LYS A 151 29.41 -18.46 1.53
C LYS A 151 29.13 -17.19 2.34
N LEU A 152 28.32 -16.27 1.79
CA LEU A 152 27.88 -15.08 2.50
C LEU A 152 27.09 -15.46 3.74
N PHE A 153 26.10 -16.36 3.60
CA PHE A 153 25.29 -16.83 4.70
C PHE A 153 26.12 -17.52 5.80
N ALA A 154 27.15 -18.31 5.43
CA ALA A 154 28.05 -18.92 6.41
C ALA A 154 28.75 -17.85 7.28
N ARG A 155 29.16 -16.71 6.70
CA ARG A 155 29.78 -15.60 7.45
C ARG A 155 28.76 -14.93 8.36
N ILE A 156 27.56 -14.61 7.83
CA ILE A 156 26.45 -14.02 8.60
C ILE A 156 26.11 -14.93 9.80
N LYS A 157 25.93 -16.22 9.55
CA LYS A 157 25.60 -17.21 10.58
C LYS A 157 26.68 -17.32 11.68
N THR A 158 27.95 -17.28 11.31
CA THR A 158 29.06 -17.32 12.30
C THR A 158 28.96 -16.17 13.29
N ILE A 159 28.73 -14.93 12.78
CA ILE A 159 28.60 -13.74 13.61
C ILE A 159 27.31 -13.78 14.44
N TYR A 160 26.19 -14.24 13.83
CA TYR A 160 24.93 -14.41 14.54
C TYR A 160 25.04 -15.40 15.71
N ASP A 161 25.69 -16.55 15.51
CA ASP A 161 25.90 -17.57 16.55
C ASP A 161 26.74 -17.02 17.72
N GLU A 162 27.73 -16.16 17.42
CA GLU A 162 28.64 -15.57 18.40
C GLU A 162 28.15 -14.22 18.97
N ARG A 163 27.01 -13.67 18.51
CA ARG A 163 26.55 -12.29 18.77
C ARG A 163 26.49 -11.91 20.24
N ALA A 164 26.16 -12.87 21.13
CA ALA A 164 26.10 -12.62 22.58
C ALA A 164 27.47 -12.34 23.20
N SER A 165 28.56 -12.77 22.54
CA SER A 165 29.95 -12.54 22.99
C SER A 165 30.59 -11.31 22.34
N LEU A 166 29.97 -10.75 21.29
CA LEU A 166 30.45 -9.55 20.61
C LEU A 166 30.01 -8.30 21.39
N SER A 167 30.92 -7.36 21.55
CA SER A 167 30.63 -6.08 22.21
C SER A 167 29.97 -5.10 21.23
N LEU A 168 28.83 -5.48 20.64
CA LEU A 168 28.03 -4.66 19.72
C LEU A 168 27.11 -3.72 20.53
N ASP A 169 26.87 -2.53 20.01
CA ASP A 169 25.77 -1.69 20.49
C ASP A 169 24.41 -2.28 20.08
N ALA A 170 23.33 -1.72 20.61
CA ALA A 170 21.99 -2.25 20.42
C ALA A 170 21.55 -2.25 18.92
N GLU A 171 21.85 -1.20 18.19
CA GLU A 171 21.51 -1.10 16.76
C GLU A 171 22.31 -2.09 15.92
N SER A 172 23.61 -2.23 16.19
CA SER A 172 24.47 -3.21 15.51
C SER A 172 24.03 -4.65 15.82
N LEU A 173 23.63 -4.95 17.06
CA LEU A 173 23.09 -6.25 17.43
C LEU A 173 21.76 -6.52 16.70
N ARG A 174 20.89 -5.53 16.64
CA ARG A 174 19.63 -5.63 15.90
C ARG A 174 19.87 -5.90 14.40
N LEU A 175 20.86 -5.22 13.79
CA LEU A 175 21.22 -5.46 12.39
C LEU A 175 21.62 -6.93 12.17
N VAL A 176 22.44 -7.50 13.07
CA VAL A 176 22.85 -8.92 12.98
C VAL A 176 21.62 -9.84 13.05
N GLU A 177 20.71 -9.60 13.98
CA GLU A 177 19.50 -10.41 14.16
C GLU A 177 18.55 -10.28 12.98
N TYR A 178 18.31 -9.05 12.51
CA TYR A 178 17.43 -8.75 11.39
C TYR A 178 17.96 -9.38 10.09
N GLN A 179 19.19 -9.09 9.70
CA GLN A 179 19.78 -9.61 8.46
C GLN A 179 19.85 -11.16 8.48
N TYR A 180 20.26 -11.76 9.58
CA TYR A 180 20.24 -13.22 9.70
C TYR A 180 18.83 -13.79 9.48
N GLN A 181 17.83 -13.17 10.09
CA GLN A 181 16.42 -13.59 9.93
C GLN A 181 15.95 -13.45 8.47
N GLN A 182 16.30 -12.35 7.78
CA GLN A 182 15.93 -12.17 6.36
C GLN A 182 16.57 -13.26 5.49
N PHE A 183 17.85 -13.57 5.66
CA PHE A 183 18.51 -14.66 4.92
C PHE A 183 17.88 -16.04 5.21
N VAL A 184 17.54 -16.32 6.46
CA VAL A 184 16.84 -17.58 6.84
C VAL A 184 15.45 -17.63 6.21
N LYS A 185 14.72 -16.52 6.24
CA LYS A 185 13.38 -16.39 5.67
C LYS A 185 13.40 -16.59 4.15
N ALA A 186 14.46 -16.13 3.48
CA ALA A 186 14.69 -16.36 2.06
C ALA A 186 15.18 -17.80 1.72
N GLY A 187 15.46 -18.64 2.72
CA GLY A 187 15.86 -20.02 2.52
C GLY A 187 17.38 -20.26 2.45
N ALA A 188 18.20 -19.32 2.90
CA ALA A 188 19.67 -19.45 2.87
C ALA A 188 20.21 -20.68 3.59
N ASN A 189 19.52 -21.16 4.64
CA ASN A 189 19.88 -22.32 5.45
C ASN A 189 19.43 -23.67 4.88
N LEU A 190 18.72 -23.67 3.74
CA LEU A 190 18.29 -24.90 3.07
C LEU A 190 19.48 -25.65 2.44
N SER A 191 19.32 -26.97 2.27
CA SER A 191 20.24 -27.75 1.44
C SER A 191 20.16 -27.29 -0.03
N ASP A 192 21.22 -27.54 -0.81
CA ASP A 192 21.23 -27.21 -2.24
C ASP A 192 20.06 -27.87 -2.99
N SER A 193 19.68 -29.10 -2.61
CA SER A 193 18.55 -29.80 -3.20
C SER A 193 17.21 -29.14 -2.84
N ASP A 194 17.09 -28.54 -1.65
CA ASP A 194 15.87 -27.87 -1.21
C ASP A 194 15.78 -26.43 -1.75
N LYS A 195 16.92 -25.75 -1.94
CA LYS A 195 16.99 -24.49 -2.68
C LYS A 195 16.48 -24.63 -4.13
N GLU A 196 16.83 -25.75 -4.80
CA GLU A 196 16.31 -26.03 -6.15
C GLU A 196 14.81 -26.37 -6.16
N LYS A 197 14.26 -26.92 -5.06
CA LYS A 197 12.81 -27.09 -4.92
C LYS A 197 12.14 -25.74 -4.67
N LEU A 198 12.71 -24.91 -3.79
CA LEU A 198 12.21 -23.56 -3.50
C LEU A 198 12.07 -22.74 -4.78
N LYS A 199 13.13 -22.67 -5.59
CA LYS A 199 13.09 -21.96 -6.89
C LYS A 199 11.94 -22.41 -7.79
N LYS A 200 11.65 -23.72 -7.84
CA LYS A 200 10.53 -24.24 -8.65
C LYS A 200 9.16 -23.81 -8.08
N LEU A 201 9.03 -23.78 -6.75
CA LEU A 201 7.83 -23.27 -6.12
C LEU A 201 7.65 -21.77 -6.39
N ASP A 202 8.73 -20.99 -6.34
CA ASP A 202 8.73 -19.56 -6.62
C ASP A 202 8.36 -19.26 -8.09
N GLU A 203 8.89 -20.04 -9.05
CA GLU A 203 8.52 -19.97 -10.47
C GLU A 203 7.03 -20.29 -10.70
N GLU A 204 6.51 -21.34 -10.03
CA GLU A 204 5.09 -21.70 -10.11
C GLU A 204 4.22 -20.61 -9.45
N GLU A 205 4.62 -20.09 -8.27
CA GLU A 205 3.92 -19.02 -7.56
C GLU A 205 3.80 -17.79 -8.44
N SER A 206 4.88 -17.27 -8.97
CA SER A 206 4.91 -16.11 -9.86
C SER A 206 4.02 -16.29 -11.10
N THR A 207 4.03 -17.49 -11.69
CA THR A 207 3.17 -17.82 -12.85
C THR A 207 1.69 -17.79 -12.48
N LEU A 208 1.34 -18.35 -11.33
CA LEU A 208 -0.05 -18.38 -10.85
C LEU A 208 -0.54 -17.00 -10.42
N GLU A 209 0.29 -16.18 -9.79
CA GLU A 209 -0.02 -14.80 -9.43
C GLU A 209 -0.33 -13.95 -10.66
N ASN A 210 0.51 -14.03 -11.69
CA ASN A 210 0.25 -13.36 -12.98
C ASN A 210 -1.02 -13.89 -13.66
N THR A 211 -1.27 -15.21 -13.58
CA THR A 211 -2.49 -15.82 -14.12
C THR A 211 -3.73 -15.33 -13.37
N PHE A 212 -3.67 -15.25 -12.05
CA PHE A 212 -4.75 -14.72 -11.21
C PHE A 212 -5.07 -13.27 -11.58
N MET A 213 -4.06 -12.42 -11.62
CA MET A 213 -4.20 -11.01 -11.97
C MET A 213 -4.82 -10.82 -13.36
N THR A 214 -4.33 -11.55 -14.37
CA THR A 214 -4.86 -11.45 -15.75
C THR A 214 -6.32 -11.88 -15.83
N LYS A 215 -6.65 -13.03 -15.22
CA LYS A 215 -8.05 -13.52 -15.18
C LYS A 215 -8.97 -12.55 -14.45
N LEU A 216 -8.54 -12.04 -13.29
CA LEU A 216 -9.34 -11.07 -12.53
C LEU A 216 -9.58 -9.79 -13.32
N LEU A 217 -8.57 -9.30 -14.02
CA LEU A 217 -8.68 -8.13 -14.87
C LEU A 217 -9.72 -8.31 -15.99
N ASP A 218 -9.63 -9.44 -16.67
CA ASP A 218 -10.56 -9.78 -17.76
C ASP A 218 -11.99 -10.01 -17.19
N ALA A 219 -12.13 -10.69 -16.03
CA ALA A 219 -13.41 -10.87 -15.35
C ALA A 219 -14.05 -9.55 -14.90
N THR A 220 -13.25 -8.63 -14.36
CA THR A 220 -13.69 -7.30 -13.94
C THR A 220 -14.20 -6.48 -15.12
N THR A 221 -13.49 -6.54 -16.23
CA THR A 221 -13.92 -5.90 -17.48
C THR A 221 -15.19 -6.50 -18.06
N ALA A 222 -15.30 -7.84 -18.07
CA ALA A 222 -16.47 -8.54 -18.55
C ALA A 222 -17.71 -8.39 -17.63
N GLY A 223 -17.47 -8.07 -16.37
CA GLY A 223 -18.51 -7.82 -15.35
C GLY A 223 -19.06 -6.39 -15.35
N ALA A 224 -18.53 -5.47 -16.14
CA ALA A 224 -19.03 -4.10 -16.21
C ALA A 224 -20.53 -4.06 -16.59
N TYR A 225 -21.29 -3.24 -15.88
CA TYR A 225 -22.72 -3.06 -16.20
C TYR A 225 -22.88 -2.14 -17.40
N SER A 226 -23.60 -2.61 -18.42
CA SER A 226 -23.88 -1.82 -19.62
C SER A 226 -25.37 -1.66 -19.86
N THR A 227 -25.80 -0.45 -20.23
CA THR A 227 -27.20 -0.17 -20.53
C THR A 227 -27.35 0.85 -21.66
N THR A 228 -28.43 0.76 -22.41
CA THR A 228 -28.89 1.82 -23.33
C THR A 228 -30.13 2.55 -22.83
N ASP A 229 -30.68 2.11 -21.70
CA ASP A 229 -31.84 2.75 -21.07
C ASP A 229 -31.40 3.75 -20.00
N PRO A 230 -31.58 5.07 -20.22
CA PRO A 230 -31.20 6.09 -19.26
C PRO A 230 -31.98 6.01 -17.93
N SER A 231 -33.13 5.33 -17.89
CA SER A 231 -33.93 5.22 -16.68
C SER A 231 -33.27 4.35 -15.62
N THR A 232 -32.47 3.34 -16.02
CA THR A 232 -31.72 2.48 -15.11
C THR A 232 -30.59 3.22 -14.38
N LEU A 233 -30.17 4.38 -14.91
CA LEU A 233 -29.17 5.28 -14.30
C LEU A 233 -29.80 6.41 -13.46
N ALA A 234 -31.10 6.32 -13.18
CA ALA A 234 -31.76 7.32 -12.32
C ALA A 234 -31.07 7.39 -10.96
N GLY A 235 -30.82 8.62 -10.49
CA GLY A 235 -30.10 8.88 -9.23
C GLY A 235 -28.62 9.24 -9.43
N LEU A 236 -27.96 8.79 -10.50
CA LEU A 236 -26.62 9.25 -10.84
C LEU A 236 -26.64 10.73 -11.28
N SER A 237 -25.60 11.47 -10.89
CA SER A 237 -25.36 12.85 -11.30
C SER A 237 -25.09 12.95 -12.81
N ALA A 238 -25.19 14.16 -13.36
CA ALA A 238 -24.86 14.42 -14.76
C ALA A 238 -23.39 14.08 -15.08
N GLY A 239 -22.47 14.34 -14.13
CA GLY A 239 -21.05 13.99 -14.26
C GLY A 239 -20.82 12.49 -14.33
N GLN A 240 -21.41 11.70 -13.42
CA GLN A 240 -21.30 10.23 -13.42
C GLN A 240 -21.88 9.63 -14.72
N LYS A 241 -23.04 10.13 -15.21
CA LYS A 241 -23.60 9.69 -16.49
C LYS A 241 -22.71 10.03 -17.67
N ALA A 242 -22.08 11.21 -17.68
CA ALA A 242 -21.13 11.60 -18.71
C ALA A 242 -19.89 10.69 -18.73
N ALA A 243 -19.33 10.39 -17.54
CA ALA A 243 -18.21 9.46 -17.39
C ALA A 243 -18.58 8.04 -17.86
N ALA A 244 -19.76 7.54 -17.50
CA ALA A 244 -20.25 6.24 -17.96
C ALA A 244 -20.45 6.17 -19.49
N ALA A 245 -20.89 7.27 -20.10
CA ALA A 245 -21.02 7.36 -21.56
C ALA A 245 -19.65 7.41 -22.25
N GLU A 246 -18.67 8.11 -21.68
CA GLU A 246 -17.29 8.12 -22.18
C GLU A 246 -16.67 6.73 -22.08
N GLU A 247 -16.88 6.02 -20.98
CA GLU A 247 -16.39 4.66 -20.79
C GLU A 247 -17.02 3.68 -21.83
N ALA A 248 -18.32 3.79 -22.08
CA ALA A 248 -18.98 3.03 -23.14
C ALA A 248 -18.35 3.30 -24.52
N ASN A 249 -18.10 4.58 -24.84
CA ASN A 249 -17.44 4.96 -26.10
C ASN A 249 -16.01 4.39 -26.21
N ALA A 250 -15.23 4.43 -25.13
CA ALA A 250 -13.88 3.87 -25.08
C ALA A 250 -13.89 2.36 -25.38
N HIS A 251 -14.95 1.66 -24.96
CA HIS A 251 -15.19 0.24 -25.22
C HIS A 251 -15.97 -0.03 -26.52
N LYS A 252 -16.24 1.01 -27.34
CA LYS A 252 -17.01 0.90 -28.61
C LYS A 252 -18.42 0.35 -28.41
N GLN A 253 -19.01 0.61 -27.24
CA GLN A 253 -20.38 0.26 -26.90
C GLN A 253 -21.30 1.48 -27.01
N GLN A 254 -22.61 1.26 -27.24
CA GLN A 254 -23.60 2.31 -27.22
C GLN A 254 -24.20 2.42 -25.81
N GLY A 255 -24.61 3.64 -25.42
CA GLY A 255 -25.21 3.89 -24.12
C GLY A 255 -24.18 4.21 -23.04
N TRP A 256 -24.27 3.53 -21.94
CA TRP A 256 -23.47 3.77 -20.73
C TRP A 256 -22.82 2.48 -20.23
N LEU A 257 -21.61 2.58 -19.70
CA LEU A 257 -20.86 1.48 -19.10
C LEU A 257 -20.38 1.91 -17.69
N LEU A 258 -20.80 1.17 -16.67
CA LEU A 258 -20.31 1.31 -15.30
C LEU A 258 -19.28 0.20 -15.02
N PRO A 259 -17.98 0.51 -14.95
CA PRO A 259 -16.95 -0.49 -14.69
C PRO A 259 -16.97 -0.91 -13.21
N LEU A 260 -16.70 -2.18 -12.94
CA LEU A 260 -16.56 -2.66 -11.57
C LEU A 260 -15.25 -2.16 -10.94
N GLN A 261 -15.35 -1.75 -9.66
CA GLN A 261 -14.20 -1.57 -8.77
C GLN A 261 -13.77 -2.91 -8.18
N ASN A 262 -12.56 -2.98 -7.59
CA ASN A 262 -12.03 -4.25 -7.09
C ASN A 262 -12.70 -4.78 -5.80
N THR A 263 -13.50 -3.98 -5.13
CA THR A 263 -14.23 -4.36 -3.91
C THR A 263 -15.57 -5.04 -4.24
N THR A 264 -16.19 -5.71 -3.25
CA THR A 264 -17.53 -6.31 -3.38
C THR A 264 -18.58 -5.22 -3.62
N GLN A 265 -18.61 -4.20 -2.78
CA GLN A 265 -19.49 -3.05 -2.98
C GLN A 265 -19.00 -2.15 -4.10
N GLN A 266 -19.95 -1.49 -4.78
CA GLN A 266 -19.66 -0.62 -5.91
C GLN A 266 -20.16 0.80 -5.63
N PRO A 267 -19.37 1.85 -5.91
CA PRO A 267 -19.73 3.22 -5.52
C PRO A 267 -21.07 3.72 -6.07
N ASP A 268 -21.45 3.26 -7.26
CA ASP A 268 -22.70 3.69 -7.90
C ASP A 268 -23.95 3.15 -7.22
N LEU A 269 -23.83 2.07 -6.41
CA LEU A 269 -24.95 1.49 -5.67
C LEU A 269 -25.58 2.48 -4.69
N ALA A 270 -24.81 3.40 -4.11
CA ALA A 270 -25.30 4.43 -3.20
C ALA A 270 -26.27 5.42 -3.85
N PHE A 271 -26.22 5.58 -5.18
CA PHE A 271 -26.97 6.63 -5.88
C PHE A 271 -28.06 6.09 -6.81
N LEU A 272 -27.90 4.90 -7.37
CA LEU A 272 -28.85 4.32 -8.31
C LEU A 272 -30.20 4.06 -7.65
N SER A 273 -31.26 4.72 -8.11
CA SER A 273 -32.62 4.51 -7.61
C SER A 273 -33.31 3.27 -8.21
N ASP A 274 -32.85 2.80 -9.36
CA ASP A 274 -33.36 1.56 -9.96
C ASP A 274 -32.80 0.33 -9.21
N ARG A 275 -33.69 -0.39 -8.50
CA ARG A 275 -33.30 -1.55 -7.70
C ARG A 275 -32.78 -2.70 -8.53
N ALA A 276 -33.36 -2.91 -9.73
CA ALA A 276 -32.93 -4.00 -10.60
C ALA A 276 -31.49 -3.77 -11.09
N ALA A 277 -31.17 -2.53 -11.46
CA ALA A 277 -29.80 -2.16 -11.84
C ALA A 277 -28.81 -2.34 -10.66
N ARG A 278 -29.18 -1.97 -9.42
CA ARG A 278 -28.33 -2.21 -8.24
C ARG A 278 -28.06 -3.71 -8.04
N HIS A 279 -29.09 -4.54 -8.11
CA HIS A 279 -28.94 -6.00 -7.96
C HIS A 279 -28.07 -6.61 -9.06
N GLU A 280 -28.25 -6.18 -10.31
CA GLU A 280 -27.44 -6.68 -11.44
C GLU A 280 -25.95 -6.27 -11.27
N ILE A 281 -25.66 -5.03 -10.89
CA ILE A 281 -24.30 -4.56 -10.63
C ILE A 281 -23.67 -5.33 -9.46
N PHE A 282 -24.42 -5.51 -8.38
CA PHE A 282 -23.95 -6.28 -7.21
C PHE A 282 -23.68 -7.74 -7.58
N GLU A 283 -24.57 -8.41 -8.28
CA GLU A 283 -24.40 -9.79 -8.77
C GLU A 283 -23.18 -9.92 -9.69
N HIS A 284 -22.95 -8.94 -10.56
CA HIS A 284 -21.77 -8.89 -11.42
C HIS A 284 -20.48 -8.74 -10.60
N SER A 285 -20.51 -7.94 -9.56
CA SER A 285 -19.40 -7.77 -8.62
C SER A 285 -19.17 -9.01 -7.78
N TRP A 286 -20.24 -9.54 -7.15
CA TRP A 286 -20.21 -10.68 -6.24
C TRP A 286 -19.69 -11.96 -6.90
N ASN A 287 -20.18 -12.26 -8.11
CA ASN A 287 -19.80 -13.46 -8.86
C ASN A 287 -18.62 -13.25 -9.82
N ARG A 288 -17.91 -12.15 -9.68
CA ARG A 288 -16.73 -11.86 -10.48
C ARG A 288 -15.67 -12.94 -10.29
N ALA A 289 -15.12 -13.40 -11.43
CA ALA A 289 -14.10 -14.45 -11.49
C ALA A 289 -14.53 -15.82 -10.91
N GLU A 290 -15.86 -16.08 -10.81
CA GLU A 290 -16.44 -17.38 -10.37
C GLU A 290 -17.49 -17.94 -11.34
N ARG A 291 -17.51 -17.49 -12.59
CA ARG A 291 -18.58 -17.82 -13.55
C ARG A 291 -18.37 -19.14 -14.31
N GLY A 292 -17.32 -19.89 -14.00
CA GLY A 292 -16.98 -21.14 -14.69
C GLY A 292 -16.50 -20.93 -16.13
N ASP A 293 -16.10 -19.73 -16.49
CA ASP A 293 -15.53 -19.34 -17.78
C ASP A 293 -13.99 -19.34 -17.76
N ALA A 294 -13.37 -18.82 -18.82
CA ALA A 294 -11.91 -18.75 -18.94
C ALA A 294 -11.25 -17.85 -17.85
N ASN A 295 -12.03 -16.91 -17.29
CA ASN A 295 -11.58 -15.94 -16.30
C ASN A 295 -11.85 -16.36 -14.86
N ASP A 296 -12.31 -17.60 -14.65
CA ASP A 296 -12.53 -18.18 -13.31
C ASP A 296 -11.18 -18.37 -12.60
N THR A 297 -11.03 -17.74 -11.42
CA THR A 297 -9.78 -17.74 -10.64
C THR A 297 -9.72 -18.85 -9.60
N ARG A 298 -10.83 -19.55 -9.31
CA ARG A 298 -10.92 -20.48 -8.17
C ARG A 298 -9.87 -21.59 -8.19
N THR A 299 -9.59 -22.19 -9.33
CA THR A 299 -8.53 -23.21 -9.43
C THR A 299 -7.14 -22.64 -9.23
N THR A 300 -6.91 -21.39 -9.67
CA THR A 300 -5.62 -20.69 -9.53
C THR A 300 -5.36 -20.36 -8.08
N LEU A 301 -6.31 -19.73 -7.38
CA LEU A 301 -6.14 -19.36 -5.98
C LEU A 301 -6.02 -20.58 -5.05
N ALA A 302 -6.80 -21.66 -5.31
CA ALA A 302 -6.69 -22.88 -4.52
C ALA A 302 -5.28 -23.50 -4.63
N ARG A 303 -4.69 -23.50 -5.82
CA ARG A 303 -3.31 -23.96 -6.02
C ARG A 303 -2.29 -23.01 -5.38
N LEU A 304 -2.49 -21.69 -5.45
CA LEU A 304 -1.63 -20.70 -4.78
C LEU A 304 -1.61 -20.94 -3.27
N ALA A 305 -2.76 -21.10 -2.63
CA ALA A 305 -2.82 -21.38 -1.20
C ALA A 305 -2.09 -22.67 -0.82
N GLN A 306 -2.27 -23.74 -1.61
CA GLN A 306 -1.56 -25.01 -1.40
C GLN A 306 -0.06 -24.87 -1.58
N LEU A 307 0.38 -24.21 -2.65
CA LEU A 307 1.79 -23.99 -2.99
C LEU A 307 2.50 -23.20 -1.89
N ARG A 308 1.88 -22.15 -1.39
CA ARG A 308 2.39 -21.34 -0.27
C ARG A 308 2.55 -22.16 1.01
N ALA A 309 1.60 -23.06 1.29
CA ALA A 309 1.72 -23.98 2.42
C ALA A 309 2.89 -24.98 2.20
N GLU A 310 3.08 -25.49 0.98
CA GLU A 310 4.22 -26.36 0.61
C GLU A 310 5.56 -25.63 0.77
N LYS A 311 5.64 -24.37 0.34
CA LYS A 311 6.80 -23.50 0.47
C LYS A 311 7.16 -23.25 1.95
N ALA A 312 6.17 -22.89 2.77
CA ALA A 312 6.38 -22.71 4.19
C ALA A 312 6.87 -23.98 4.89
N ALA A 313 6.31 -25.15 4.54
CA ALA A 313 6.76 -26.43 5.08
C ALA A 313 8.20 -26.76 4.66
N LEU A 314 8.60 -26.45 3.43
CA LEU A 314 9.98 -26.59 2.97
C LEU A 314 10.95 -25.70 3.78
N LEU A 315 10.51 -24.49 4.14
CA LEU A 315 11.25 -23.54 4.97
C LEU A 315 11.22 -23.90 6.46
N GLY A 316 10.47 -24.96 6.87
CA GLY A 316 10.40 -25.44 8.25
C GLY A 316 9.30 -24.84 9.10
N TYR A 317 8.31 -24.19 8.49
CA TYR A 317 7.18 -23.56 9.18
C TYR A 317 5.90 -24.40 9.01
N PRO A 318 4.96 -24.34 9.98
CA PRO A 318 3.73 -25.15 9.92
C PRO A 318 2.75 -24.69 8.82
N ASN A 319 2.79 -23.42 8.44
CA ASN A 319 1.97 -22.80 7.41
C ASN A 319 2.58 -21.48 6.93
N TYR A 320 2.02 -20.88 5.89
CA TYR A 320 2.54 -19.66 5.29
C TYR A 320 2.47 -18.46 6.23
N ALA A 321 1.37 -18.28 6.97
CA ALA A 321 1.23 -17.18 7.92
C ALA A 321 2.31 -17.24 9.03
N ALA A 322 2.62 -18.43 9.53
CA ALA A 322 3.69 -18.60 10.53
C ALA A 322 5.07 -18.23 9.99
N TRP A 323 5.33 -18.43 8.69
CA TRP A 323 6.55 -17.96 8.03
C TRP A 323 6.53 -16.44 7.84
N ASN A 324 5.43 -15.92 7.31
CA ASN A 324 5.32 -14.50 6.95
C ASN A 324 5.40 -13.59 8.18
N LEU A 325 4.75 -13.97 9.28
CA LEU A 325 4.63 -13.14 10.48
C LEU A 325 5.89 -13.14 11.39
N THR A 326 6.90 -13.91 11.08
CA THR A 326 8.12 -14.03 11.92
C THR A 326 8.82 -12.70 12.19
N ASP A 327 8.74 -11.75 11.28
CA ASP A 327 9.35 -10.42 11.37
C ASP A 327 8.33 -9.28 11.57
N GLN A 328 7.05 -9.61 11.76
CA GLN A 328 5.98 -8.65 12.03
C GLN A 328 5.82 -8.40 13.53
N MET A 329 5.09 -7.34 13.93
CA MET A 329 4.78 -7.08 15.34
C MET A 329 3.91 -8.18 15.97
N ALA A 330 2.94 -8.70 15.21
CA ALA A 330 2.10 -9.80 15.66
C ALA A 330 2.87 -11.10 15.89
N LYS A 331 4.02 -11.30 15.25
CA LYS A 331 4.94 -12.45 15.37
C LYS A 331 4.35 -13.82 15.05
N THR A 332 3.08 -14.05 15.33
CA THR A 332 2.42 -15.35 15.14
C THR A 332 1.01 -15.20 14.56
N PRO A 333 0.54 -16.17 13.76
CA PRO A 333 -0.84 -16.17 13.26
C PRO A 333 -1.89 -16.10 14.37
N GLU A 334 -1.63 -16.78 15.49
CA GLU A 334 -2.53 -16.82 16.64
C GLU A 334 -2.69 -15.43 17.30
N ALA A 335 -1.65 -14.60 17.29
CA ALA A 335 -1.74 -13.24 17.80
C ALA A 335 -2.58 -12.35 16.89
N ALA A 336 -2.36 -12.41 15.57
CA ALA A 336 -3.13 -11.67 14.59
C ALA A 336 -4.63 -12.07 14.61
N ILE A 337 -4.93 -13.38 14.63
CA ILE A 337 -6.31 -13.88 14.69
C ILE A 337 -6.98 -13.48 16.01
N ARG A 338 -6.32 -13.63 17.15
CA ARG A 338 -6.91 -13.18 18.45
C ARG A 338 -7.23 -11.69 18.46
N PHE A 339 -6.39 -10.88 17.84
CA PHE A 339 -6.66 -9.45 17.68
C PHE A 339 -7.90 -9.19 16.84
N LEU A 340 -8.01 -9.81 15.65
CA LEU A 340 -9.18 -9.68 14.78
C LEU A 340 -10.45 -10.17 15.49
N ASP A 341 -10.41 -11.36 16.10
CA ASP A 341 -11.54 -11.95 16.85
C ASP A 341 -12.05 -11.02 17.96
N ALA A 342 -11.17 -10.24 18.61
CA ALA A 342 -11.56 -9.31 19.66
C ALA A 342 -12.41 -8.14 19.14
N LEU A 343 -12.28 -7.77 17.87
CA LEU A 343 -12.99 -6.65 17.23
C LEU A 343 -14.34 -7.06 16.65
N VAL A 344 -14.52 -8.32 16.27
CA VAL A 344 -15.73 -8.84 15.59
C VAL A 344 -17.03 -8.55 16.33
N PRO A 345 -17.13 -8.74 17.68
CA PRO A 345 -18.40 -8.50 18.38
C PRO A 345 -18.88 -7.05 18.30
N ALA A 346 -17.97 -6.07 18.45
CA ALA A 346 -18.30 -4.65 18.39
C ALA A 346 -18.71 -4.22 16.97
N ALA A 347 -17.95 -4.64 15.95
CA ALA A 347 -18.25 -4.32 14.55
C ALA A 347 -19.63 -4.89 14.12
N THR A 348 -19.87 -6.18 14.35
CA THR A 348 -21.12 -6.84 13.96
C THR A 348 -22.34 -6.33 14.73
N ALA A 349 -22.20 -5.99 16.02
CA ALA A 349 -23.27 -5.39 16.79
C ALA A 349 -23.64 -3.99 16.29
N LYS A 350 -22.66 -3.17 15.92
CA LYS A 350 -22.88 -1.86 15.31
C LYS A 350 -23.52 -1.99 13.93
N ALA A 351 -23.04 -2.89 13.07
CA ALA A 351 -23.66 -3.18 11.77
C ALA A 351 -25.13 -3.61 11.93
N ALA A 352 -25.45 -4.40 12.96
CA ALA A 352 -26.85 -4.78 13.26
C ALA A 352 -27.70 -3.57 13.71
N SER A 353 -27.12 -2.58 14.37
CA SER A 353 -27.80 -1.33 14.71
C SER A 353 -28.05 -0.48 13.44
N GLU A 354 -27.08 -0.38 12.56
CA GLU A 354 -27.18 0.34 11.28
C GLU A 354 -28.22 -0.31 10.35
N ALA A 355 -28.29 -1.65 10.32
CA ALA A 355 -29.33 -2.40 9.62
C ALA A 355 -30.73 -2.01 10.11
N LYS A 356 -30.93 -1.81 11.43
CA LYS A 356 -32.23 -1.37 11.98
C LYS A 356 -32.57 0.05 11.57
N GLU A 357 -31.59 0.94 11.44
CA GLU A 357 -31.82 2.29 10.95
C GLU A 357 -32.28 2.30 9.50
N ILE A 358 -31.69 1.46 8.65
CA ILE A 358 -32.13 1.25 7.27
C ILE A 358 -33.57 0.69 7.25
N GLN A 359 -33.88 -0.32 8.07
CA GLN A 359 -35.21 -0.93 8.16
C GLN A 359 -36.29 0.06 8.64
N ALA A 360 -35.90 1.08 9.39
CA ALA A 360 -36.82 2.11 9.89
C ALA A 360 -37.18 3.18 8.85
N LEU A 361 -36.51 3.21 7.68
CA LEU A 361 -36.87 4.10 6.58
C LEU A 361 -38.26 3.76 6.04
N GLY A 362 -39.12 4.77 5.83
CA GLY A 362 -40.52 4.58 5.44
C GLY A 362 -40.72 3.98 4.04
N ASP A 363 -39.71 4.06 3.19
CA ASP A 363 -39.69 3.52 1.82
C ASP A 363 -38.86 2.24 1.67
N TYR A 364 -38.36 1.67 2.79
CA TYR A 364 -37.63 0.41 2.74
C TYR A 364 -38.58 -0.76 2.36
N PRO A 365 -38.30 -1.49 1.24
CA PRO A 365 -39.34 -2.30 0.60
C PRO A 365 -39.60 -3.64 1.28
N ASN A 366 -38.71 -4.11 2.17
CA ASN A 366 -38.76 -5.49 2.67
C ASN A 366 -39.54 -5.70 3.97
N GLY A 367 -40.38 -4.73 4.40
CA GLY A 367 -41.30 -4.91 5.52
C GLY A 367 -40.62 -5.29 6.85
N GLY A 368 -39.40 -4.84 7.11
CA GLY A 368 -38.64 -5.16 8.33
C GLY A 368 -37.71 -6.37 8.24
N ALA A 369 -37.54 -6.97 7.07
CA ALA A 369 -36.48 -7.97 6.83
C ALA A 369 -35.10 -7.30 6.86
N ALA A 370 -34.03 -8.10 7.09
CA ALA A 370 -32.65 -7.61 7.03
C ALA A 370 -32.36 -6.97 5.66
N PRO A 371 -31.52 -5.92 5.60
CA PRO A 371 -31.12 -5.32 4.34
C PRO A 371 -30.49 -6.35 3.38
N ASP A 372 -30.79 -6.17 2.09
CA ASP A 372 -30.10 -6.91 1.05
C ASP A 372 -28.74 -6.26 0.80
N PRO A 373 -27.63 -7.00 0.64
CA PRO A 373 -26.32 -6.41 0.37
C PRO A 373 -26.29 -5.47 -0.84
N ALA A 374 -27.06 -5.76 -1.88
CA ALA A 374 -27.17 -4.91 -3.06
C ALA A 374 -27.89 -3.58 -2.81
N ASP A 375 -28.69 -3.51 -1.76
CA ASP A 375 -29.49 -2.35 -1.39
C ASP A 375 -28.86 -1.53 -0.25
N TRP A 376 -27.86 -2.08 0.47
CA TRP A 376 -27.29 -1.47 1.67
C TRP A 376 -26.81 -0.03 1.41
N GLU A 377 -25.92 0.16 0.45
CA GLU A 377 -25.33 1.46 0.15
C GLU A 377 -26.37 2.53 -0.19
N PHE A 378 -27.41 2.16 -0.94
CA PHE A 378 -28.48 3.08 -1.32
C PHE A 378 -29.28 3.58 -0.12
N TYR A 379 -29.65 2.68 0.80
CA TYR A 379 -30.42 3.06 1.97
C TYR A 379 -29.54 3.67 3.07
N ALA A 380 -28.30 3.25 3.21
CA ALA A 380 -27.32 3.88 4.10
C ALA A 380 -27.12 5.36 3.71
N GLU A 381 -26.98 5.66 2.41
CA GLU A 381 -26.87 7.04 1.93
C GLU A 381 -28.13 7.89 2.26
N GLN A 382 -29.32 7.29 2.25
CA GLN A 382 -30.53 7.99 2.68
C GLN A 382 -30.52 8.27 4.18
N VAL A 383 -30.09 7.29 5.01
CA VAL A 383 -29.88 7.53 6.46
C VAL A 383 -28.86 8.62 6.68
N ARG A 384 -27.73 8.59 5.96
CA ARG A 384 -26.69 9.63 6.03
C ARG A 384 -27.24 11.02 5.73
N LYS A 385 -27.96 11.18 4.65
CA LYS A 385 -28.62 12.46 4.26
C LYS A 385 -29.60 12.95 5.32
N ALA A 386 -30.41 12.05 5.86
CA ALA A 386 -31.39 12.41 6.89
C ALA A 386 -30.73 12.85 8.21
N LYS A 387 -29.58 12.24 8.59
CA LYS A 387 -28.89 12.54 9.86
C LYS A 387 -27.96 13.75 9.79
N PHE A 388 -27.24 13.91 8.67
CA PHE A 388 -26.12 14.85 8.61
C PHE A 388 -26.37 16.02 7.67
N ASP A 389 -27.22 15.87 6.65
CA ASP A 389 -27.67 16.94 5.73
C ASP A 389 -26.54 17.94 5.37
N TYR A 390 -25.43 17.45 4.82
CA TYR A 390 -24.42 18.31 4.24
C TYR A 390 -23.99 17.84 2.83
N ASP A 391 -23.71 18.83 1.96
CA ASP A 391 -23.25 18.64 0.61
C ASP A 391 -21.73 18.90 0.55
N GLN A 392 -20.97 17.98 -0.05
CA GLN A 392 -19.54 18.17 -0.28
C GLN A 392 -19.20 19.45 -1.04
N ALA A 393 -20.10 19.92 -1.92
CA ALA A 393 -19.94 21.20 -2.63
C ALA A 393 -19.90 22.42 -1.68
N GLN A 394 -20.50 22.31 -0.50
CA GLN A 394 -20.45 23.36 0.53
C GLN A 394 -19.14 23.34 1.33
N VAL A 395 -18.46 22.20 1.36
CA VAL A 395 -17.26 21.96 2.19
C VAL A 395 -15.97 22.24 1.40
N LYS A 396 -15.88 21.79 0.16
CA LYS A 396 -14.70 21.96 -0.71
C LYS A 396 -14.13 23.38 -0.75
N PRO A 397 -14.92 24.48 -0.76
CA PRO A 397 -14.36 25.83 -0.77
C PRO A 397 -13.48 26.20 0.43
N TYR A 398 -13.52 25.43 1.50
CA TYR A 398 -12.70 25.63 2.71
C TYR A 398 -11.40 24.81 2.72
N PHE A 399 -11.22 23.91 1.75
CA PHE A 399 -10.07 23.00 1.64
C PHE A 399 -9.29 23.26 0.34
N GLU A 400 -8.79 24.49 0.21
CA GLU A 400 -7.88 24.82 -0.89
C GLU A 400 -6.50 24.22 -0.57
N LEU A 401 -5.88 23.52 -1.55
CA LEU A 401 -4.69 22.70 -1.40
C LEU A 401 -3.54 23.43 -0.67
N ASN A 402 -3.21 24.66 -1.06
CA ASN A 402 -2.11 25.39 -0.41
C ASN A 402 -2.46 25.79 1.03
N ASN A 403 -3.73 26.11 1.31
CA ASN A 403 -4.16 26.37 2.69
C ASN A 403 -4.05 25.11 3.55
N VAL A 404 -4.48 23.95 3.02
CA VAL A 404 -4.34 22.67 3.73
C VAL A 404 -2.87 22.35 3.97
N LEU A 405 -2.03 22.47 2.94
CA LEU A 405 -0.60 22.19 3.05
C LEU A 405 0.10 23.13 4.04
N GLU A 406 -0.01 24.45 3.83
CA GLU A 406 0.79 25.43 4.57
C GLU A 406 0.22 25.76 5.95
N LYS A 407 -1.12 25.83 6.06
CA LYS A 407 -1.81 26.17 7.31
C LYS A 407 -2.34 24.95 8.07
N GLY A 408 -2.35 23.78 7.46
CA GLY A 408 -2.68 22.51 8.08
C GLY A 408 -1.42 21.70 8.38
N VAL A 409 -0.84 21.07 7.34
CA VAL A 409 0.28 20.15 7.47
C VAL A 409 1.53 20.82 8.05
N PHE A 410 1.98 21.96 7.48
CA PHE A 410 3.16 22.67 8.00
C PHE A 410 2.91 23.24 9.40
N TYR A 411 1.71 23.74 9.66
CA TYR A 411 1.36 24.24 10.98
C TYR A 411 1.44 23.11 12.04
N ALA A 412 0.82 21.95 11.79
CA ALA A 412 0.86 20.82 12.71
C ALA A 412 2.32 20.34 12.95
N ALA A 413 3.10 20.23 11.89
CA ALA A 413 4.51 19.85 11.98
C ALA A 413 5.37 20.88 12.74
N ASN A 414 5.06 22.17 12.61
CA ASN A 414 5.73 23.21 13.38
C ASN A 414 5.40 23.15 14.86
N GLU A 415 4.11 23.02 15.20
CA GLU A 415 3.66 22.94 16.61
C GLU A 415 4.20 21.69 17.32
N LEU A 416 4.14 20.53 16.65
CA LEU A 416 4.58 19.26 17.22
C LEU A 416 6.11 19.11 17.25
N TYR A 417 6.79 19.52 16.18
CA TYR A 417 8.22 19.17 15.97
C TYR A 417 9.12 20.39 15.70
N GLY A 418 8.53 21.58 15.46
CA GLY A 418 9.23 22.82 15.14
C GLY A 418 9.80 22.87 13.74
N LEU A 419 9.33 22.03 12.87
CA LEU A 419 9.78 22.01 11.49
C LEU A 419 9.40 23.31 10.78
N THR A 420 10.28 23.74 9.88
CA THR A 420 10.01 24.82 8.94
C THR A 420 10.33 24.37 7.52
N PHE A 421 9.62 24.96 6.55
CA PHE A 421 9.62 24.51 5.15
C PHE A 421 9.99 25.68 4.23
N LYS A 422 10.86 25.40 3.25
CA LYS A 422 11.25 26.37 2.22
C LYS A 422 11.12 25.74 0.84
N GLU A 423 10.27 26.29 0.00
CA GLU A 423 10.10 25.79 -1.36
C GLU A 423 11.38 26.00 -2.20
N ARG A 424 11.79 24.95 -2.91
CA ARG A 424 13.02 24.87 -3.73
C ARG A 424 12.66 24.73 -5.20
N LYS A 425 12.44 25.86 -5.87
CA LYS A 425 12.13 25.93 -7.32
C LYS A 425 13.36 25.75 -8.22
N ASP A 426 14.53 25.68 -7.63
CA ASP A 426 15.82 25.48 -8.30
C ASP A 426 16.22 24.01 -8.43
N LEU A 427 15.49 23.10 -7.78
CA LEU A 427 15.74 21.67 -7.87
C LEU A 427 14.92 21.03 -9.01
N PRO A 428 15.53 20.10 -9.79
CA PRO A 428 14.84 19.43 -10.86
C PRO A 428 13.80 18.44 -10.36
N VAL A 429 12.73 18.28 -11.13
CA VAL A 429 11.61 17.40 -10.86
C VAL A 429 11.32 16.52 -12.08
N TRP A 430 10.66 15.37 -11.89
CA TRP A 430 10.26 14.46 -12.97
C TRP A 430 9.03 14.94 -13.74
N GLN A 431 8.27 15.91 -13.17
CA GLN A 431 7.06 16.45 -13.78
C GLN A 431 6.83 17.89 -13.25
N PRO A 432 6.41 18.84 -14.12
CA PRO A 432 6.31 20.28 -13.76
C PRO A 432 5.39 20.63 -12.59
N ASP A 433 4.40 19.79 -12.25
CA ASP A 433 3.49 20.04 -11.15
C ASP A 433 4.07 19.61 -9.77
N VAL A 434 5.21 18.90 -9.77
CA VAL A 434 5.86 18.47 -8.53
C VAL A 434 6.47 19.66 -7.82
N ARG A 435 6.18 19.80 -6.53
CA ARG A 435 6.76 20.82 -5.66
C ARG A 435 7.85 20.21 -4.79
N VAL A 436 8.89 20.97 -4.50
CA VAL A 436 9.99 20.51 -3.64
C VAL A 436 10.13 21.45 -2.46
N PHE A 437 10.22 20.89 -1.27
CA PHE A 437 10.47 21.63 -0.03
C PHE A 437 11.77 21.15 0.62
N GLU A 438 12.60 22.09 1.03
CA GLU A 438 13.68 21.84 1.98
C GLU A 438 13.12 22.01 3.39
N VAL A 439 13.27 20.98 4.20
CA VAL A 439 12.74 20.89 5.56
C VAL A 439 13.88 21.17 6.54
N PHE A 440 13.60 22.00 7.53
CA PHE A 440 14.58 22.42 8.53
C PHE A 440 14.09 22.14 9.94
N GLU A 441 15.02 21.82 10.81
CA GLU A 441 14.85 21.80 12.26
C GLU A 441 14.52 23.19 12.83
N ALA A 442 14.07 23.25 14.06
CA ALA A 442 13.76 24.50 14.75
C ALA A 442 14.95 25.47 14.85
N ASP A 443 16.18 24.96 14.87
CA ASP A 443 17.42 25.76 14.90
C ASP A 443 17.91 26.16 13.50
N GLY A 444 17.19 25.79 12.44
CA GLY A 444 17.54 26.08 11.05
C GLY A 444 18.49 25.06 10.42
N THR A 445 18.83 23.97 11.10
CA THR A 445 19.63 22.87 10.51
C THR A 445 18.81 22.17 9.42
N PRO A 446 19.38 21.95 8.21
CA PRO A 446 18.69 21.19 7.17
C PRO A 446 18.43 19.73 7.60
N LEU A 447 17.20 19.25 7.44
CA LEU A 447 16.77 17.89 7.79
C LEU A 447 16.62 17.01 6.56
N ALA A 448 15.82 17.44 5.58
CA ALA A 448 15.43 16.63 4.43
C ALA A 448 15.09 17.47 3.20
N LEU A 449 15.01 16.81 2.03
CA LEU A 449 14.23 17.31 0.90
C LEU A 449 12.94 16.48 0.80
N TRP A 450 11.83 17.16 0.54
CA TRP A 450 10.53 16.54 0.38
C TRP A 450 9.90 16.98 -0.94
N TYR A 451 9.64 16.01 -1.83
CA TYR A 451 8.97 16.18 -3.11
C TYR A 451 7.49 15.84 -2.99
N CYS A 452 6.62 16.67 -3.55
CA CYS A 452 5.16 16.53 -3.46
C CYS A 452 4.55 16.48 -4.86
N ASP A 453 3.99 15.35 -5.24
CA ASP A 453 3.34 15.10 -6.52
C ASP A 453 1.86 14.82 -6.32
N TYR A 454 1.05 15.86 -6.25
CA TYR A 454 -0.34 15.77 -5.78
C TYR A 454 -1.37 15.42 -6.85
N PHE A 455 -1.14 15.79 -8.13
CA PHE A 455 -2.20 15.74 -9.12
C PHE A 455 -2.23 14.46 -9.94
N LYS A 456 -3.45 13.97 -10.21
CA LYS A 456 -3.71 12.83 -11.08
C LYS A 456 -3.22 13.08 -12.51
N ARG A 457 -2.67 12.05 -13.14
CA ARG A 457 -2.26 11.99 -14.54
C ARG A 457 -2.52 10.61 -15.12
N ASP A 458 -2.68 10.52 -16.45
CA ASP A 458 -2.92 9.25 -17.14
C ASP A 458 -1.75 8.28 -17.07
N ASN A 459 -0.54 8.79 -16.89
CA ASN A 459 0.71 8.03 -16.81
C ASN A 459 1.25 7.92 -15.37
N LYS A 460 0.38 7.97 -14.38
CA LYS A 460 0.68 7.86 -12.96
C LYS A 460 -0.16 6.76 -12.34
N ASN A 461 0.42 5.94 -11.46
CA ASN A 461 -0.32 4.94 -10.70
C ASN A 461 -1.41 5.57 -9.84
N GLY A 462 -2.51 4.84 -9.64
CA GLY A 462 -3.58 5.24 -8.73
C GLY A 462 -3.19 5.07 -7.26
N GLY A 463 -4.00 5.66 -6.36
CA GLY A 463 -3.72 5.65 -4.92
C GLY A 463 -2.83 6.81 -4.49
N ALA A 464 -2.26 6.68 -3.30
CA ALA A 464 -1.26 7.60 -2.76
C ALA A 464 -0.15 6.77 -2.10
N TRP A 465 1.07 7.33 -1.99
CA TRP A 465 2.19 6.65 -1.37
C TRP A 465 3.34 7.59 -1.03
N GLU A 466 4.18 7.13 -0.12
CA GLU A 466 5.50 7.67 0.18
C GLU A 466 6.59 6.71 -0.29
N ASP A 467 7.76 7.24 -0.66
CA ASP A 467 8.99 6.48 -0.81
C ASP A 467 10.20 7.44 -0.79
N SER A 468 11.42 6.90 -0.77
CA SER A 468 12.66 7.65 -0.66
C SER A 468 13.52 7.56 -1.91
N LEU A 469 13.90 8.72 -2.47
CA LEU A 469 14.95 8.81 -3.51
C LEU A 469 16.34 8.59 -2.93
N VAL A 470 16.55 9.03 -1.69
CA VAL A 470 17.79 8.83 -0.91
C VAL A 470 17.38 8.52 0.54
N GLY A 471 17.74 7.34 1.02
CA GLY A 471 17.49 6.94 2.41
C GLY A 471 18.47 7.64 3.39
N GLN A 472 18.01 7.85 4.63
CA GLN A 472 18.87 8.36 5.68
C GLN A 472 19.85 7.28 6.15
N SER A 473 21.14 7.61 6.30
CA SER A 473 22.12 6.72 6.93
C SER A 473 23.32 7.49 7.46
N LYS A 474 23.66 7.27 8.72
CA LYS A 474 24.91 7.80 9.29
C LYS A 474 26.14 7.07 8.73
N LEU A 475 26.03 5.77 8.42
CA LEU A 475 27.10 4.97 7.83
C LEU A 475 27.50 5.47 6.45
N LEU A 476 26.52 5.86 5.64
CA LEU A 476 26.74 6.39 4.29
C LEU A 476 26.88 7.92 4.26
N GLY A 477 26.54 8.60 5.35
CA GLY A 477 26.56 10.07 5.44
C GLY A 477 25.47 10.72 4.59
N THR A 478 24.33 10.08 4.42
CA THR A 478 23.19 10.55 3.63
C THR A 478 22.11 11.16 4.51
N LEU A 479 21.49 12.24 4.00
CA LEU A 479 20.26 12.82 4.52
C LEU A 479 19.09 12.43 3.61
N PRO A 480 17.86 12.33 4.14
CA PRO A 480 16.73 11.79 3.39
C PRO A 480 16.24 12.74 2.29
N VAL A 481 15.92 12.16 1.14
CA VAL A 481 15.18 12.78 0.05
C VAL A 481 13.94 11.95 -0.18
N VAL A 482 12.82 12.44 0.31
CA VAL A 482 11.54 11.73 0.37
C VAL A 482 10.57 12.31 -0.66
N TYR A 483 9.67 11.50 -1.17
CA TYR A 483 8.58 11.98 -2.02
C TYR A 483 7.23 11.40 -1.63
N ASN A 484 6.19 12.25 -1.70
CA ASN A 484 4.80 11.82 -1.62
C ASN A 484 4.12 11.98 -2.96
N VAL A 485 3.30 11.01 -3.30
CA VAL A 485 2.46 11.00 -4.48
C VAL A 485 1.00 10.87 -4.06
N ALA A 486 0.11 11.67 -4.66
CA ALA A 486 -1.33 11.55 -4.53
C ALA A 486 -1.99 11.67 -5.91
N ASN A 487 -3.30 11.51 -5.97
CA ASN A 487 -4.09 11.57 -7.20
C ASN A 487 -5.28 12.52 -7.07
N PHE A 488 -5.04 13.71 -6.48
CA PHE A 488 -6.07 14.74 -6.38
C PHE A 488 -6.46 15.27 -7.75
N GLU A 489 -7.70 15.75 -7.87
CA GLU A 489 -8.20 16.32 -9.10
C GLU A 489 -7.44 17.60 -9.46
N LYS A 490 -6.84 17.63 -10.65
CA LYS A 490 -6.12 18.81 -11.14
C LYS A 490 -7.12 19.87 -11.55
N PRO A 491 -7.07 21.11 -10.99
CA PRO A 491 -7.97 22.19 -11.37
C PRO A 491 -7.70 22.67 -12.81
N ALA A 492 -8.69 23.32 -13.40
CA ALA A 492 -8.49 24.06 -14.65
C ALA A 492 -7.44 25.16 -14.47
N PRO A 493 -6.70 25.54 -15.54
CA PRO A 493 -5.68 26.59 -15.44
C PRO A 493 -6.23 27.89 -14.84
N GLY A 494 -5.64 28.33 -13.72
CA GLY A 494 -6.02 29.56 -13.02
C GLY A 494 -7.11 29.37 -11.95
N GLU A 495 -7.69 28.18 -11.83
CA GLU A 495 -8.62 27.85 -10.74
C GLU A 495 -7.87 27.20 -9.56
N PRO A 496 -8.38 27.38 -8.32
CA PRO A 496 -7.79 26.74 -7.14
C PRO A 496 -8.05 25.22 -7.13
N ALA A 497 -7.13 24.45 -6.57
CA ALA A 497 -7.36 23.04 -6.26
C ALA A 497 -8.18 22.94 -4.96
N LEU A 498 -9.43 22.55 -5.08
CA LEU A 498 -10.35 22.38 -3.95
C LEU A 498 -10.49 20.89 -3.63
N LEU A 499 -10.05 20.51 -2.44
CA LEU A 499 -9.98 19.13 -1.97
C LEU A 499 -11.30 18.67 -1.33
N SER A 500 -11.57 17.37 -1.35
CA SER A 500 -12.50 16.74 -0.42
C SER A 500 -11.87 16.63 0.97
N PHE A 501 -12.62 16.29 2.01
CA PHE A 501 -12.03 16.03 3.32
C PHE A 501 -11.20 14.75 3.32
N ASP A 502 -11.57 13.77 2.51
CA ASP A 502 -10.79 12.54 2.30
C ASP A 502 -9.43 12.83 1.65
N ASP A 503 -9.38 13.75 0.66
CA ASP A 503 -8.10 14.21 0.08
C ASP A 503 -7.23 14.93 1.14
N VAL A 504 -7.87 15.72 2.04
CA VAL A 504 -7.16 16.35 3.17
C VAL A 504 -6.57 15.30 4.09
N THR A 505 -7.35 14.28 4.46
CA THR A 505 -6.88 13.17 5.30
C THR A 505 -5.73 12.43 4.63
N THR A 506 -5.85 12.11 3.34
CA THR A 506 -4.77 11.49 2.54
C THR A 506 -3.49 12.34 2.55
N MET A 507 -3.60 13.67 2.43
CA MET A 507 -2.41 14.55 2.50
C MET A 507 -1.71 14.46 3.86
N PHE A 508 -2.46 14.39 4.96
CA PHE A 508 -1.89 14.20 6.29
C PHE A 508 -1.29 12.79 6.45
N HIS A 509 -1.96 11.76 5.94
CA HIS A 509 -1.48 10.39 5.91
C HIS A 509 -0.11 10.28 5.24
N GLU A 510 -0.01 10.69 3.99
CA GLU A 510 1.25 10.62 3.23
C GLU A 510 2.37 11.46 3.86
N PHE A 511 2.01 12.57 4.48
CA PHE A 511 2.98 13.36 5.24
C PHE A 511 3.43 12.65 6.52
N GLY A 512 2.60 11.81 7.13
CA GLY A 512 2.97 10.96 8.26
C GLY A 512 4.07 9.96 7.91
N HIS A 513 3.95 9.29 6.75
CA HIS A 513 5.04 8.48 6.19
C HIS A 513 6.30 9.30 5.92
N ALA A 514 6.13 10.47 5.29
CA ALA A 514 7.26 11.37 5.04
C ALA A 514 7.96 11.81 6.33
N LEU A 515 7.22 12.08 7.42
CA LEU A 515 7.80 12.37 8.73
C LEU A 515 8.60 11.17 9.28
N HIS A 516 8.09 9.94 9.12
CA HIS A 516 8.78 8.73 9.53
C HIS A 516 10.13 8.57 8.79
N ALA A 517 10.14 8.78 7.48
CA ALA A 517 11.37 8.75 6.68
C ALA A 517 12.32 9.91 6.98
N MET A 518 11.80 11.15 7.08
CA MET A 518 12.63 12.34 7.33
C MET A 518 13.25 12.39 8.73
N PHE A 519 12.55 11.84 9.74
CA PHE A 519 13.06 11.81 11.11
C PHE A 519 14.00 10.65 11.39
N ALA A 520 14.17 9.72 10.46
CA ALA A 520 15.09 8.60 10.62
C ALA A 520 16.47 9.07 11.10
N ASN A 521 17.03 8.39 12.09
CA ASN A 521 18.30 8.78 12.70
C ASN A 521 19.17 7.56 13.00
N THR A 522 19.19 6.62 12.08
CA THR A 522 19.85 5.31 12.20
C THR A 522 21.27 5.33 11.63
N VAL A 523 22.06 4.35 12.02
CA VAL A 523 23.40 4.12 11.46
C VAL A 523 23.26 3.38 10.12
N TYR A 524 22.46 2.33 10.09
CA TYR A 524 22.40 1.40 8.96
C TYR A 524 21.18 1.68 8.07
N PRO A 525 21.34 1.75 6.74
CA PRO A 525 20.27 2.07 5.82
C PRO A 525 19.13 1.03 5.85
N SER A 526 19.43 -0.26 6.01
CA SER A 526 18.43 -1.33 6.04
C SER A 526 17.49 -1.30 7.27
N LEU A 527 17.80 -0.50 8.30
CA LEU A 527 16.97 -0.28 9.48
C LEU A 527 16.31 1.10 9.51
N SER A 528 16.44 1.89 8.45
CA SER A 528 16.12 3.32 8.46
C SER A 528 14.68 3.62 8.02
N GLY A 529 14.07 4.62 8.65
CA GLY A 529 12.80 5.22 8.24
C GLY A 529 11.68 4.19 8.12
N THR A 530 11.05 4.14 6.95
CA THR A 530 9.93 3.25 6.62
C THR A 530 10.32 1.80 6.35
N ALA A 531 11.61 1.43 6.51
CA ALA A 531 12.08 0.04 6.44
C ALA A 531 11.69 -0.76 7.71
N VAL A 532 10.42 -0.84 8.00
CA VAL A 532 9.81 -1.48 9.16
C VAL A 532 8.80 -2.55 8.73
N PRO A 533 8.40 -3.48 9.63
CA PRO A 533 7.32 -4.42 9.38
C PRO A 533 6.02 -3.78 8.89
N ARG A 534 5.28 -4.53 8.08
CA ARG A 534 4.04 -4.05 7.45
C ARG A 534 2.96 -3.65 8.46
N ASP A 535 2.84 -4.38 9.56
CA ASP A 535 1.88 -4.09 10.63
C ASP A 535 2.31 -2.94 11.57
N PHE A 536 3.40 -2.24 11.19
CA PHE A 536 3.83 -1.00 11.84
C PHE A 536 3.92 0.19 10.87
N VAL A 537 4.16 -0.06 9.59
CA VAL A 537 4.48 1.00 8.62
C VAL A 537 3.37 2.05 8.49
N GLU A 538 2.10 1.62 8.62
CA GLU A 538 0.93 2.51 8.55
C GLU A 538 0.66 3.26 9.85
N PHE A 539 1.26 2.87 10.97
CA PHE A 539 1.02 3.53 12.25
C PHE A 539 1.39 5.03 12.24
N PRO A 540 2.58 5.46 11.78
CA PRO A 540 2.91 6.90 11.73
C PRO A 540 2.02 7.70 10.78
N SER A 541 1.57 7.12 9.67
CA SER A 541 0.71 7.79 8.69
C SER A 541 -0.72 7.94 9.19
N GLN A 542 -1.33 6.86 9.68
CA GLN A 542 -2.67 6.87 10.28
C GLN A 542 -2.73 7.78 11.51
N PHE A 543 -1.73 7.72 12.37
CA PHE A 543 -1.59 8.66 13.49
C PHE A 543 -1.61 10.13 13.04
N ASN A 544 -0.96 10.44 11.92
CA ASN A 544 -0.89 11.81 11.44
C ASN A 544 -2.22 12.31 10.85
N GLU A 545 -3.13 11.42 10.43
CA GLU A 545 -4.50 11.75 9.97
C GLU A 545 -5.34 12.45 11.04
N HIS A 546 -5.15 12.09 12.31
CA HIS A 546 -5.90 12.70 13.42
C HIS A 546 -5.74 14.22 13.47
N TRP A 547 -4.58 14.73 13.08
CA TRP A 547 -4.32 16.17 13.06
C TRP A 547 -5.17 16.90 12.03
N ALA A 548 -5.64 16.26 10.96
CA ALA A 548 -6.54 16.87 9.98
C ALA A 548 -7.87 17.34 10.61
N SER A 549 -8.38 16.59 11.59
CA SER A 549 -9.62 16.93 12.31
C SER A 549 -9.39 17.56 13.69
N TYR A 550 -8.12 17.65 14.16
CA TYR A 550 -7.80 18.24 15.46
C TYR A 550 -8.23 19.71 15.51
N PRO A 551 -9.01 20.13 16.51
CA PRO A 551 -9.70 21.43 16.48
C PRO A 551 -8.82 22.65 16.18
N ALA A 552 -7.60 22.71 16.75
CA ALA A 552 -6.68 23.80 16.52
C ALA A 552 -6.14 23.84 15.09
N VAL A 553 -5.79 22.68 14.53
CA VAL A 553 -5.29 22.52 13.16
C VAL A 553 -6.39 22.80 12.16
N PHE A 554 -7.57 22.19 12.35
CA PHE A 554 -8.73 22.35 11.50
C PHE A 554 -9.15 23.84 11.41
N ALA A 555 -9.27 24.53 12.52
CA ALA A 555 -9.62 25.94 12.55
C ALA A 555 -8.57 26.85 11.86
N HIS A 556 -7.32 26.39 11.80
CA HIS A 556 -6.23 27.15 11.20
C HIS A 556 -6.27 27.09 9.66
N PHE A 557 -6.56 25.93 9.06
CA PHE A 557 -6.58 25.76 7.60
C PHE A 557 -7.96 25.80 6.95
N ALA A 558 -9.04 25.39 7.66
CA ALA A 558 -10.40 25.33 7.09
C ALA A 558 -11.01 26.71 6.89
N ARG A 559 -10.50 27.42 5.87
CA ARG A 559 -10.88 28.80 5.53
C ARG A 559 -11.29 28.90 4.07
N HIS A 560 -12.41 29.60 3.83
CA HIS A 560 -12.93 29.79 2.49
C HIS A 560 -11.90 30.48 1.59
N TYR A 561 -11.56 29.86 0.46
CA TYR A 561 -10.43 30.27 -0.39
C TYR A 561 -10.53 31.69 -0.98
N LYS A 562 -11.78 32.22 -1.17
CA LYS A 562 -12.01 33.60 -1.68
C LYS A 562 -12.09 34.63 -0.57
N THR A 563 -12.78 34.33 0.54
CA THR A 563 -13.08 35.33 1.58
C THR A 563 -12.14 35.26 2.77
N GLY A 564 -11.45 34.13 2.98
CA GLY A 564 -10.62 33.87 4.16
C GLY A 564 -11.42 33.60 5.44
N GLU A 565 -12.75 33.58 5.37
CA GLU A 565 -13.62 33.29 6.52
C GLU A 565 -13.46 31.83 6.96
N SER A 566 -13.52 31.60 8.26
CA SER A 566 -13.47 30.25 8.84
C SER A 566 -14.73 29.47 8.46
N MET A 567 -14.60 28.14 8.36
CA MET A 567 -15.75 27.26 8.16
C MET A 567 -16.79 27.48 9.28
N PRO A 568 -18.09 27.56 8.96
CA PRO A 568 -19.14 27.63 9.98
C PRO A 568 -19.08 26.42 10.95
N ALA A 569 -19.23 26.69 12.24
CA ALA A 569 -19.13 25.63 13.27
C ALA A 569 -20.14 24.50 13.06
N GLU A 570 -21.36 24.81 12.55
CA GLU A 570 -22.34 23.76 12.20
C GLU A 570 -21.86 22.84 11.09
N LEU A 571 -21.20 23.39 10.06
CA LEU A 571 -20.67 22.60 8.96
C LEU A 571 -19.50 21.72 9.42
N ALA A 572 -18.59 22.28 10.22
CA ALA A 572 -17.50 21.53 10.85
C ALA A 572 -18.02 20.38 11.73
N ALA A 573 -19.06 20.63 12.55
CA ALA A 573 -19.67 19.61 13.40
C ALA A 573 -20.32 18.47 12.59
N LYS A 574 -20.88 18.78 11.42
CA LYS A 574 -21.45 17.76 10.51
C LYS A 574 -20.36 16.82 9.96
N ILE A 575 -19.20 17.35 9.58
CA ILE A 575 -18.05 16.56 9.11
C ILE A 575 -17.60 15.56 10.20
N VAL A 576 -17.40 16.07 11.43
CA VAL A 576 -16.98 15.23 12.56
C VAL A 576 -18.01 14.14 12.88
N LYS A 577 -19.30 14.46 12.88
CA LYS A 577 -20.36 13.47 13.12
C LYS A 577 -20.46 12.42 12.00
N ALA A 578 -20.18 12.80 10.77
CA ALA A 578 -20.23 11.85 9.64
C ALA A 578 -19.10 10.82 9.70
N LYS A 579 -18.01 11.06 10.44
CA LYS A 579 -16.87 10.14 10.56
C LYS A 579 -17.25 8.75 11.11
N THR A 580 -18.21 8.70 12.04
CA THR A 580 -18.65 7.43 12.67
C THR A 580 -19.87 6.81 12.00
N PHE A 581 -20.29 7.35 10.84
CA PHE A 581 -21.40 6.80 10.07
C PHE A 581 -20.98 5.53 9.33
N ASN A 582 -21.85 4.52 9.28
CA ASN A 582 -21.67 3.23 8.59
C ASN A 582 -20.44 2.41 9.05
N GLN A 583 -19.81 2.78 10.16
CA GLN A 583 -18.56 2.15 10.61
C GLN A 583 -18.74 0.69 11.08
N GLY A 584 -19.95 0.31 11.48
CA GLY A 584 -20.25 -1.10 11.78
C GLY A 584 -20.18 -1.97 10.54
N TYR A 585 -20.78 -1.50 9.45
CA TYR A 585 -20.72 -2.17 8.15
C TYR A 585 -19.29 -2.18 7.59
N ASP A 586 -18.68 -1.01 7.45
CA ASP A 586 -17.35 -0.84 6.84
C ASP A 586 -16.29 -1.68 7.57
N PHE A 587 -16.35 -1.69 8.90
CA PHE A 587 -15.37 -2.44 9.68
C PHE A 587 -15.62 -3.95 9.65
N THR A 588 -16.90 -4.39 9.61
CA THR A 588 -17.23 -5.81 9.49
C THR A 588 -16.76 -6.38 8.15
N GLU A 589 -16.89 -5.63 7.03
CA GLU A 589 -16.41 -6.10 5.72
C GLU A 589 -14.88 -6.23 5.66
N ILE A 590 -14.16 -5.31 6.33
CA ILE A 590 -12.68 -5.34 6.45
C ILE A 590 -12.22 -6.51 7.30
N LEU A 591 -12.86 -6.73 8.45
CA LEU A 591 -12.55 -7.87 9.33
C LEU A 591 -12.82 -9.21 8.62
N ALA A 592 -13.90 -9.30 7.83
CA ALA A 592 -14.20 -10.48 7.05
C ALA A 592 -13.11 -10.78 6.00
N ALA A 593 -12.58 -9.75 5.33
CA ALA A 593 -11.47 -9.90 4.40
C ALA A 593 -10.17 -10.29 5.13
N SER A 594 -9.86 -9.65 6.27
CA SER A 594 -8.67 -9.96 7.06
C SER A 594 -8.67 -11.39 7.60
N GLU A 595 -9.82 -11.86 8.07
CA GLU A 595 -9.99 -13.25 8.51
C GLU A 595 -9.87 -14.24 7.35
N LEU A 596 -10.45 -13.95 6.19
CA LEU A 596 -10.29 -14.80 5.01
C LEU A 596 -8.83 -14.95 4.61
N ASP A 597 -8.04 -13.88 4.64
CA ASP A 597 -6.60 -13.93 4.42
C ASP A 597 -5.90 -14.88 5.40
N MET A 598 -6.13 -14.69 6.69
CA MET A 598 -5.52 -15.52 7.73
C MET A 598 -5.96 -16.99 7.62
N GLN A 599 -7.24 -17.27 7.33
CA GLN A 599 -7.76 -18.64 7.19
C GLN A 599 -7.11 -19.34 5.98
N TRP A 600 -6.93 -18.68 4.83
CA TRP A 600 -6.24 -19.25 3.67
C TRP A 600 -4.77 -19.57 3.96
N HIS A 601 -4.06 -18.67 4.63
CA HIS A 601 -2.62 -18.76 4.82
C HIS A 601 -2.19 -19.52 6.08
N THR A 602 -3.14 -19.94 6.93
CA THR A 602 -2.90 -20.88 8.05
C THR A 602 -3.11 -22.35 7.66
N LEU A 603 -3.47 -22.65 6.41
CA LEU A 603 -3.56 -24.01 5.92
C LEU A 603 -2.18 -24.70 5.97
N PRO A 604 -2.07 -25.92 6.53
CA PRO A 604 -0.83 -26.70 6.48
C PRO A 604 -0.64 -27.35 5.11
N ALA A 605 0.61 -27.69 4.74
CA ALA A 605 0.93 -28.36 3.47
C ALA A 605 0.21 -29.71 3.30
N SER A 606 -0.23 -30.35 4.38
CA SER A 606 -1.02 -31.59 4.34
C SER A 606 -2.50 -31.40 4.06
N ALA A 607 -2.99 -30.16 4.03
CA ALA A 607 -4.40 -29.88 3.73
C ALA A 607 -4.71 -30.30 2.28
N PRO A 608 -5.89 -30.91 2.03
CA PRO A 608 -6.31 -31.15 0.66
C PRO A 608 -6.55 -29.82 -0.08
N LEU A 609 -6.52 -29.88 -1.41
CA LEU A 609 -6.93 -28.74 -2.24
C LEU A 609 -8.35 -28.32 -1.85
N GLN A 610 -8.54 -27.03 -1.52
CA GLN A 610 -9.81 -26.50 -1.06
C GLN A 610 -10.71 -26.13 -2.25
N ASP A 611 -12.03 -26.29 -2.09
CA ASP A 611 -13.01 -25.62 -2.91
C ASP A 611 -13.20 -24.19 -2.39
N PRO A 612 -12.86 -23.13 -3.15
CA PRO A 612 -12.83 -21.78 -2.63
C PRO A 612 -14.15 -21.26 -2.09
N TYR A 613 -15.27 -21.60 -2.73
CA TYR A 613 -16.59 -21.18 -2.27
C TYR A 613 -16.94 -21.80 -0.91
N THR A 614 -16.79 -23.11 -0.79
CA THR A 614 -17.07 -23.83 0.46
C THR A 614 -16.15 -23.37 1.58
N PHE A 615 -14.85 -23.21 1.27
CA PHE A 615 -13.86 -22.74 2.23
C PHE A 615 -14.20 -21.36 2.78
N GLU A 616 -14.54 -20.39 1.91
CA GLU A 616 -14.93 -19.03 2.29
C GLU A 616 -16.13 -19.03 3.22
N GLN A 617 -17.20 -19.77 2.87
CA GLN A 617 -18.40 -19.86 3.70
C GLN A 617 -18.12 -20.46 5.09
N GLU A 618 -17.30 -21.50 5.16
CA GLU A 618 -16.91 -22.12 6.42
C GLU A 618 -15.98 -21.23 7.24
N ALA A 619 -15.07 -20.51 6.60
CA ALA A 619 -14.17 -19.55 7.25
C ALA A 619 -14.96 -18.42 7.90
N LEU A 620 -15.81 -17.73 7.16
CA LEU A 620 -16.64 -16.64 7.67
C LEU A 620 -17.60 -17.11 8.80
N LYS A 621 -18.09 -18.34 8.72
CA LYS A 621 -18.91 -18.91 9.79
C LYS A 621 -18.11 -19.17 11.06
N ARG A 622 -16.88 -19.70 10.95
CA ARG A 622 -15.99 -19.95 12.11
C ARG A 622 -15.61 -18.67 12.84
N THR A 623 -15.38 -17.61 12.10
CA THR A 623 -14.95 -16.30 12.61
C THR A 623 -16.11 -15.37 12.99
N HIS A 624 -17.36 -15.88 12.97
CA HIS A 624 -18.60 -15.13 13.26
C HIS A 624 -18.85 -13.92 12.34
N LEU A 625 -18.27 -13.91 11.15
CA LEU A 625 -18.39 -12.85 10.13
C LEU A 625 -19.32 -13.24 8.97
N SER A 626 -20.07 -14.34 9.09
CA SER A 626 -21.14 -14.71 8.15
C SER A 626 -22.40 -13.87 8.39
N VAL A 627 -22.31 -12.56 8.14
CA VAL A 627 -23.39 -11.58 8.30
C VAL A 627 -24.09 -11.41 6.96
N SER A 628 -25.37 -11.77 6.84
CA SER A 628 -26.07 -11.86 5.54
C SER A 628 -26.17 -10.55 4.75
N TYR A 629 -26.09 -9.41 5.41
CA TYR A 629 -26.19 -8.08 4.82
C TYR A 629 -24.84 -7.34 4.74
N VAL A 630 -23.75 -7.92 5.30
CA VAL A 630 -22.40 -7.39 5.18
C VAL A 630 -21.53 -8.44 4.48
N PRO A 631 -21.37 -8.36 3.17
CA PRO A 631 -20.42 -9.23 2.46
C PRO A 631 -18.98 -8.84 2.83
N PRO A 632 -18.03 -9.79 2.70
CA PRO A 632 -16.61 -9.41 2.87
C PRO A 632 -16.22 -8.38 1.83
N ARG A 633 -15.31 -7.47 2.19
CA ARG A 633 -14.80 -6.43 1.29
C ARG A 633 -14.23 -7.00 -0.01
N TYR A 634 -13.62 -8.16 0.09
CA TYR A 634 -13.16 -8.97 -1.03
C TYR A 634 -13.56 -10.42 -0.80
N ARG A 635 -14.08 -11.08 -1.82
CA ARG A 635 -14.21 -12.54 -1.83
C ARG A 635 -12.90 -13.16 -2.32
N SER A 636 -12.67 -14.41 -1.95
CA SER A 636 -11.45 -15.15 -2.30
C SER A 636 -11.11 -15.07 -3.80
N SER A 637 -12.12 -15.11 -4.67
CA SER A 637 -11.96 -15.11 -6.14
C SER A 637 -11.43 -13.79 -6.74
N TYR A 638 -11.50 -12.68 -6.02
CA TYR A 638 -11.02 -11.38 -6.49
C TYR A 638 -10.20 -10.58 -5.47
N PHE A 639 -9.69 -11.24 -4.45
CA PHE A 639 -8.87 -10.63 -3.42
C PHE A 639 -7.41 -10.46 -3.88
N LEU A 640 -7.18 -9.54 -4.82
CA LEU A 640 -5.89 -9.32 -5.45
C LEU A 640 -4.76 -9.04 -4.44
N HIS A 641 -5.07 -8.31 -3.34
CA HIS A 641 -4.11 -7.98 -2.29
C HIS A 641 -3.36 -9.20 -1.76
N ILE A 642 -4.10 -10.29 -1.49
CA ILE A 642 -3.52 -11.51 -0.89
C ILE A 642 -3.03 -12.51 -1.92
N TRP A 643 -3.41 -12.40 -3.20
CA TRP A 643 -2.98 -13.34 -4.22
C TRP A 643 -1.84 -12.83 -5.09
N GLN A 644 -1.59 -11.48 -5.14
CA GLN A 644 -0.54 -10.92 -6.02
C GLN A 644 0.13 -9.63 -5.50
N GLU A 645 -0.53 -8.83 -4.67
CA GLU A 645 -0.01 -7.49 -4.28
C GLU A 645 0.84 -7.49 -2.99
N GLY A 646 1.25 -8.65 -2.48
CA GLY A 646 2.20 -8.74 -1.37
C GLY A 646 1.58 -8.65 0.04
N TYR A 647 0.23 -8.79 0.17
CA TYR A 647 -0.48 -8.78 1.46
C TYR A 647 -0.90 -10.18 1.93
N GLN A 648 -0.32 -11.24 1.39
CA GLN A 648 -0.61 -12.61 1.80
C GLN A 648 -0.24 -12.83 3.27
N ALA A 649 -1.20 -13.31 4.07
CA ALA A 649 -1.12 -13.33 5.54
C ALA A 649 -0.75 -11.97 6.17
N GLY A 650 -1.16 -10.87 5.55
CA GLY A 650 -0.75 -9.53 5.92
C GLY A 650 -1.87 -8.48 5.85
N TYR A 651 -3.10 -8.85 5.46
CA TYR A 651 -4.19 -7.87 5.34
C TYR A 651 -4.66 -7.33 6.70
N TYR A 652 -4.46 -8.07 7.79
CA TYR A 652 -4.70 -7.63 9.15
C TYR A 652 -3.91 -6.37 9.55
N ALA A 653 -2.80 -6.11 8.86
CA ALA A 653 -1.85 -5.04 9.20
C ALA A 653 -2.49 -3.64 9.19
N TYR A 654 -3.47 -3.39 8.32
CA TYR A 654 -4.21 -2.12 8.31
C TYR A 654 -4.92 -1.87 9.63
N THR A 655 -5.67 -2.86 10.13
CA THR A 655 -6.40 -2.75 11.39
C THR A 655 -5.46 -2.78 12.60
N TRP A 656 -4.35 -3.52 12.51
CA TRP A 656 -3.33 -3.55 13.57
C TRP A 656 -2.67 -2.19 13.74
N SER A 657 -2.26 -1.57 12.66
CA SER A 657 -1.69 -0.22 12.67
C SER A 657 -2.69 0.83 13.16
N GLU A 658 -3.97 0.69 12.80
CA GLU A 658 -5.06 1.54 13.30
C GLU A 658 -5.26 1.42 14.82
N MET A 659 -5.10 0.23 15.39
CA MET A 659 -5.10 0.09 16.86
C MET A 659 -3.94 0.88 17.49
N LEU A 660 -2.74 0.79 16.90
CA LEU A 660 -1.57 1.51 17.43
C LEU A 660 -1.76 3.03 17.33
N ASP A 661 -2.29 3.50 16.20
CA ASP A 661 -2.46 4.94 15.97
C ASP A 661 -3.53 5.57 16.86
N ASP A 662 -4.68 4.93 16.99
CA ASP A 662 -5.79 5.40 17.82
C ASP A 662 -5.40 5.41 19.31
N ASP A 663 -4.68 4.39 19.80
CA ASP A 663 -4.17 4.32 21.16
C ASP A 663 -3.08 5.39 21.40
N ALA A 664 -2.20 5.58 20.43
CA ALA A 664 -1.22 6.66 20.46
C ALA A 664 -1.88 8.05 20.48
N PHE A 665 -2.93 8.26 19.72
CA PHE A 665 -3.64 9.54 19.71
C PHE A 665 -4.39 9.77 21.03
N GLN A 666 -5.01 8.74 21.62
CA GLN A 666 -5.61 8.81 22.95
C GLN A 666 -4.54 9.18 24.02
N TRP A 667 -3.33 8.60 23.90
CA TRP A 667 -2.23 9.01 24.77
C TRP A 667 -1.93 10.51 24.67
N PHE A 668 -1.88 11.07 23.44
CA PHE A 668 -1.69 12.51 23.24
C PHE A 668 -2.81 13.32 23.89
N GLU A 669 -4.08 12.95 23.71
CA GLU A 669 -5.22 13.63 24.36
C GLU A 669 -5.07 13.65 25.88
N ASP A 670 -4.73 12.52 26.49
CA ASP A 670 -4.58 12.38 27.94
C ASP A 670 -3.38 13.16 28.52
N HIS A 671 -2.39 13.48 27.66
CA HIS A 671 -1.18 14.22 28.03
C HIS A 671 -1.13 15.66 27.52
N GLY A 672 -2.28 16.27 27.27
CA GLY A 672 -2.40 17.68 26.91
C GLY A 672 -2.43 17.97 25.41
N GLY A 673 -2.61 16.96 24.58
CA GLY A 673 -2.86 17.07 23.15
C GLY A 673 -1.63 17.47 22.35
N MET A 674 -1.84 18.35 21.36
CA MET A 674 -0.81 18.83 20.44
C MET A 674 0.17 19.78 21.13
N THR A 675 1.20 19.23 21.74
CA THR A 675 2.27 19.99 22.38
C THR A 675 3.64 19.59 21.82
N ARG A 676 4.60 20.52 21.86
CA ARG A 676 5.98 20.25 21.47
C ARG A 676 6.61 19.11 22.28
N ALA A 677 6.34 19.04 23.56
CA ALA A 677 6.89 18.01 24.44
C ALA A 677 6.42 16.60 24.03
N ASN A 678 5.13 16.47 23.70
CA ASN A 678 4.56 15.21 23.21
C ASN A 678 5.12 14.84 21.83
N GLY A 679 5.20 15.80 20.90
CA GLY A 679 5.79 15.60 19.58
C GLY A 679 7.26 15.19 19.67
N ASP A 680 8.08 15.88 20.47
CA ASP A 680 9.50 15.54 20.67
C ASP A 680 9.68 14.14 21.30
N ARG A 681 8.77 13.72 22.20
CA ARG A 681 8.78 12.36 22.77
C ARG A 681 8.47 11.33 21.70
N PHE A 682 7.39 11.54 20.92
CA PHE A 682 6.97 10.65 19.85
C PHE A 682 8.05 10.53 18.77
N ARG A 683 8.58 11.66 18.31
CA ARG A 683 9.70 11.69 17.37
C ARG A 683 10.91 10.88 17.86
N ARG A 684 11.36 11.15 19.09
CA ARG A 684 12.57 10.52 19.64
C ARG A 684 12.42 9.03 19.87
N MET A 685 11.27 8.57 20.34
CA MET A 685 11.07 7.20 20.77
C MET A 685 10.45 6.30 19.68
N VAL A 686 9.80 6.89 18.67
CA VAL A 686 9.10 6.16 17.60
C VAL A 686 9.64 6.57 16.24
N LEU A 687 9.32 7.78 15.75
CA LEU A 687 9.55 8.17 14.35
C LEU A 687 11.02 8.16 13.92
N SER A 688 11.97 8.39 14.84
CA SER A 688 13.39 8.42 14.48
C SER A 688 14.10 7.07 14.57
N ARG A 689 13.38 6.03 14.99
CA ARG A 689 13.98 4.75 15.34
C ARG A 689 14.06 3.75 14.19
N GLY A 690 13.17 3.82 13.22
CA GLY A 690 13.06 2.77 12.20
C GLY A 690 12.97 1.38 12.85
N ASN A 691 13.69 0.40 12.31
CA ASN A 691 13.71 -0.99 12.80
C ASN A 691 14.92 -1.29 13.72
N THR A 692 15.39 -0.30 14.50
CA THR A 692 16.61 -0.44 15.33
C THR A 692 16.41 -1.25 16.62
N GLU A 693 15.17 -1.60 16.93
CA GLU A 693 14.80 -2.45 18.05
C GLU A 693 13.51 -3.24 17.74
N ASP A 694 13.09 -4.11 18.66
CA ASP A 694 11.79 -4.79 18.57
C ASP A 694 10.68 -3.73 18.69
N LEU A 695 9.81 -3.64 17.68
CA LEU A 695 8.84 -2.55 17.57
C LEU A 695 7.72 -2.63 18.61
N GLU A 696 7.35 -3.83 19.08
CA GLU A 696 6.42 -3.99 20.19
C GLU A 696 7.01 -3.37 21.46
N LYS A 697 8.26 -3.71 21.79
CA LYS A 697 8.95 -3.14 22.96
C LYS A 697 9.15 -1.63 22.83
N MET A 698 9.43 -1.14 21.64
CA MET A 698 9.56 0.29 21.38
C MET A 698 8.24 1.01 21.63
N TYR A 699 7.15 0.47 21.13
CA TYR A 699 5.81 1.02 21.31
C TYR A 699 5.40 1.00 22.77
N ASP A 700 5.55 -0.14 23.48
CA ASP A 700 5.25 -0.28 24.90
C ASP A 700 6.05 0.69 25.78
N ALA A 701 7.33 0.88 25.47
CA ALA A 701 8.18 1.82 26.20
C ALA A 701 7.77 3.29 25.96
N TRP A 702 7.28 3.59 24.75
CA TRP A 702 6.77 4.91 24.42
C TRP A 702 5.40 5.16 25.07
N LEU A 703 4.46 4.23 24.93
CA LEU A 703 3.11 4.31 25.47
C LEU A 703 3.12 4.27 27.02
N GLY A 704 3.95 3.42 27.60
CA GLY A 704 4.00 3.11 29.03
C GLY A 704 3.17 1.89 29.42
N GLY A 705 2.81 1.04 28.44
CA GLY A 705 2.01 -0.17 28.58
C GLY A 705 1.79 -0.86 27.26
N GLU A 706 1.07 -1.98 27.26
CA GLU A 706 0.65 -2.68 26.04
C GLU A 706 -0.45 -1.88 25.30
N PRO A 707 -0.55 -1.97 23.94
CA PRO A 707 -1.58 -1.29 23.17
C PRO A 707 -2.99 -1.80 23.48
N SER A 708 -3.98 -0.93 23.38
CA SER A 708 -5.39 -1.22 23.65
C SER A 708 -6.26 -1.04 22.39
N ILE A 709 -7.24 -1.92 22.21
CA ILE A 709 -8.26 -1.79 21.14
C ILE A 709 -9.36 -0.77 21.47
N GLU A 710 -9.47 -0.31 22.73
CA GLU A 710 -10.56 0.57 23.15
C GLU A 710 -10.58 1.94 22.43
N PRO A 711 -9.43 2.61 22.21
CA PRO A 711 -9.41 3.84 21.42
C PRO A 711 -9.88 3.65 19.98
N LEU A 712 -9.50 2.54 19.30
CA LEU A 712 -9.96 2.19 17.98
C LEU A 712 -11.48 2.04 17.95
N LEU A 713 -12.04 1.27 18.88
CA LEU A 713 -13.49 1.09 18.97
C LEU A 713 -14.22 2.41 19.22
N LYS A 714 -13.64 3.29 20.04
CA LYS A 714 -14.17 4.64 20.29
C LYS A 714 -14.10 5.52 19.04
N ASN A 715 -12.95 5.59 18.37
CA ASN A 715 -12.77 6.44 17.20
C ASN A 715 -13.70 6.05 16.03
N ARG A 716 -13.95 4.76 15.86
CA ARG A 716 -14.92 4.22 14.90
C ARG A 716 -16.38 4.29 15.37
N GLY A 717 -16.67 4.77 16.59
CA GLY A 717 -18.03 4.81 17.13
C GLY A 717 -18.63 3.41 17.36
N LEU A 718 -17.78 2.42 17.70
CA LEU A 718 -18.18 1.02 17.92
C LEU A 718 -18.45 0.70 19.39
N THR A 719 -18.36 1.66 20.31
CA THR A 719 -18.68 1.46 21.71
C THR A 719 -20.19 1.54 21.96
N GLU A 720 -20.74 0.69 22.84
CA GLU A 720 -22.18 0.72 23.18
C GLU A 720 -22.64 2.08 23.71
N ALA A 721 -21.77 2.85 24.34
CA ALA A 721 -22.06 4.19 24.82
C ALA A 721 -22.42 5.18 23.71
N GLU A 722 -21.95 4.93 22.48
CA GLU A 722 -22.11 5.83 21.34
C GLU A 722 -23.30 5.49 20.45
N TRP A 723 -23.67 4.19 20.34
CA TRP A 723 -24.75 3.76 19.47
C TRP A 723 -25.89 3.00 20.19
N GLY A 724 -25.69 2.61 21.44
CA GLY A 724 -26.70 1.93 22.26
C GLY A 724 -27.77 2.84 22.87
N LYS A 725 -27.75 4.15 22.55
CA LYS A 725 -28.72 5.15 22.96
C LYS A 725 -29.68 5.48 21.82
#